data_729b5c4e0a07e6f06086023d0938f6f3
#
_entry.id   729b5c4e0a07e6f06086023d0938f6f3
#
_cell.length_a   1.000
_cell.length_b   1.000
_cell.length_c   1.000
_cell.angle_alpha   90.00
_cell.angle_beta   90.00
_cell.angle_gamma   90.00
#
_symmetry.space_group_name_H-M   'P 1'
#
loop_
_entity.id
_entity.type
_entity.pdbx_description
1 polymer ?
#
loop_
_entity_poly.entity_id
_entity_poly.type
_entity_poly.pdbx_seq_one_letter_code
_entity_poly.pdbx_strand_id
1 'polypeptide(L)'
;MELASKYDPKEVESKWYQYWLDHKLFASKPDGREPYTIVIPPPNVTGVLHMGHMLNNTIQDILVRRARMEGKNALWVPGTDHASIATEAKVVKKLASEGIKKHDLTREQFLEHAWAWTHEHGGIILQQLRRLGASCDWDRTAFTMDEKRSESVIKVFVDLYNKGLIYRGLRMVNWDPKALTALSTEEVIYKEEQSHLFHLKYYVADLQTLDNEEALKADGNVIHKDDRGYYAVVATTRPETIMGDTAMCINPKDPKNQWLKGRKVIVPLVNRVIPVIEDRYVDIEFGTGCLKVTPAHDTNDYMLGKTHNLETIDIFNPDGTISDQSPIYVGMDRMDCRKQIAKDLQKAGLMEKIEDYTNKVGYSERNPDTPIEPRLSLQWFLKMQHFADIALPPVLNGELKFYPQKYVNTYKNWLENIQDWCISRQLWWGHRIPAYYYNEEGDFVVAETREKALALAQQKDPKVTDADLRQEEDALDTWFSSWLWPISLFDGINNPGNEELKYYYPTNVLVTGPDIIFFWVSRMIMSGYEYVGDMPFRSVYFTGIVRDKLGRKMSKSLGNSPDPIELIEKFGADGVRMGMMLSAPAGNDILFDEALCEQGRNFNNKIWNAFRLVKSWKVADSSNPSSPSCPSSNSIATSWFEAKLRETNAEVDDLFKKYRISEALMAVYKLFWDEFSSWYLEMVKPAYVNGEAQPVDRETYDKTLSFFEQLLKMLHPFMPFITEELWQHLYDRQDGESIMRDKLEIPAPTAADSQLIAQIESVKQIVSGVRMVRSSKNIAPKEQLELQVISQNDFEAFNSIITKMANLSAINVVAEKDPTASAFMVGTDEFAVPLGNMIDVEAEIQKMEAQLQHLEGFLAGVKKKLSNERFVANAPEAVVALERKKQSDAEEKIASLQASIAALKK
;
A
#
# COMPACT_ATOMS: atom_id res chain seq x y z
N MET A 1 -42.31 -7.89 0.99
CA MET A 1 -41.92 -7.25 -0.29
C MET A 1 -41.23 -8.30 -1.14
N GLU A 2 -41.63 -8.47 -2.40
CA GLU A 2 -41.04 -9.49 -3.27
C GLU A 2 -39.67 -9.02 -3.74
N LEU A 3 -38.60 -9.81 -3.52
CA LEU A 3 -37.25 -9.50 -3.94
C LEU A 3 -37.17 -9.44 -5.47
N ALA A 4 -36.43 -8.44 -5.98
CA ALA A 4 -36.17 -8.32 -7.41
C ALA A 4 -35.50 -9.58 -7.98
N SER A 5 -35.75 -9.87 -9.25
CA SER A 5 -35.22 -11.06 -9.92
C SER A 5 -33.69 -11.03 -10.05
N LYS A 6 -33.10 -9.84 -10.03
CA LYS A 6 -31.64 -9.59 -10.09
C LYS A 6 -31.26 -8.55 -9.06
N TYR A 7 -30.03 -8.65 -8.56
CA TYR A 7 -29.42 -7.62 -7.74
C TYR A 7 -29.05 -6.40 -8.59
N ASP A 8 -29.51 -5.21 -8.19
CA ASP A 8 -29.12 -3.94 -8.79
C ASP A 8 -28.35 -3.08 -7.76
N PRO A 9 -27.01 -2.99 -7.87
CA PRO A 9 -26.21 -2.22 -6.94
C PRO A 9 -26.60 -0.74 -6.86
N LYS A 10 -27.02 -0.11 -7.98
CA LYS A 10 -27.28 1.33 -8.05
C LYS A 10 -28.43 1.76 -7.15
N GLU A 11 -29.49 0.99 -7.14
CA GLU A 11 -30.65 1.25 -6.27
C GLU A 11 -30.33 0.97 -4.79
N VAL A 12 -29.65 -0.15 -4.53
CA VAL A 12 -29.35 -0.63 -3.19
C VAL A 12 -28.31 0.27 -2.50
N GLU A 13 -27.26 0.68 -3.20
CA GLU A 13 -26.18 1.51 -2.65
C GLU A 13 -26.67 2.90 -2.24
N SER A 14 -27.43 3.58 -3.10
CA SER A 14 -27.97 4.90 -2.81
C SER A 14 -28.93 4.87 -1.63
N LYS A 15 -29.82 3.87 -1.60
CA LYS A 15 -30.83 3.67 -0.56
C LYS A 15 -30.17 3.48 0.81
N TRP A 16 -29.24 2.53 0.94
CA TRP A 16 -28.67 2.20 2.24
C TRP A 16 -27.66 3.22 2.71
N TYR A 17 -26.90 3.84 1.83
CA TYR A 17 -25.99 4.88 2.25
C TYR A 17 -26.73 6.07 2.85
N GLN A 18 -27.82 6.51 2.23
CA GLN A 18 -28.68 7.56 2.75
C GLN A 18 -29.33 7.16 4.09
N TYR A 19 -29.83 5.93 4.18
CA TYR A 19 -30.38 5.38 5.43
C TYR A 19 -29.38 5.44 6.59
N TRP A 20 -28.13 5.05 6.35
CA TRP A 20 -27.07 5.11 7.37
C TRP A 20 -26.77 6.54 7.81
N LEU A 21 -26.79 7.50 6.88
CA LEU A 21 -26.61 8.92 7.19
C LEU A 21 -27.77 9.49 7.99
N ASP A 22 -28.99 9.22 7.60
CA ASP A 22 -30.20 9.74 8.25
C ASP A 22 -30.32 9.26 9.72
N HIS A 23 -29.93 8.02 9.97
CA HIS A 23 -29.90 7.42 11.31
C HIS A 23 -28.58 7.64 12.07
N LYS A 24 -27.63 8.41 11.50
CA LYS A 24 -26.31 8.72 12.11
C LYS A 24 -25.58 7.46 12.60
N LEU A 25 -25.61 6.37 11.81
CA LEU A 25 -25.05 5.08 12.22
C LEU A 25 -23.52 5.07 12.33
N PHE A 26 -22.84 6.06 11.72
CA PHE A 26 -21.40 6.23 11.78
C PHE A 26 -20.92 7.14 12.91
N ALA A 27 -21.83 7.86 13.55
CA ALA A 27 -21.50 8.83 14.59
C ALA A 27 -20.98 8.15 15.86
N SER A 28 -20.00 8.76 16.50
CA SER A 28 -19.43 8.32 17.75
C SER A 28 -19.28 9.48 18.74
N LYS A 29 -19.56 9.19 19.99
CA LYS A 29 -19.27 10.04 21.15
C LYS A 29 -18.67 9.18 22.26
N PRO A 30 -17.82 9.72 23.14
CA PRO A 30 -17.31 8.98 24.28
C PRO A 30 -18.44 8.36 25.09
N ASP A 31 -18.34 7.07 25.39
CA ASP A 31 -19.28 6.32 26.21
C ASP A 31 -18.54 5.20 27.01
N GLY A 32 -19.28 4.28 27.63
CA GLY A 32 -18.69 3.21 28.45
C GLY A 32 -18.12 2.02 27.63
N ARG A 33 -18.24 2.01 26.32
CA ARG A 33 -17.70 0.95 25.46
C ARG A 33 -16.21 1.14 25.19
N GLU A 34 -15.52 0.05 24.82
CA GLU A 34 -14.14 0.13 24.33
C GLU A 34 -14.10 0.92 23.01
N PRO A 35 -13.29 1.99 22.91
CA PRO A 35 -13.15 2.72 21.67
C PRO A 35 -12.37 1.94 20.63
N TYR A 36 -12.75 2.10 19.36
CA TYR A 36 -11.95 1.69 18.22
C TYR A 36 -11.86 2.84 17.22
N THR A 37 -10.70 3.44 17.16
CA THR A 37 -10.51 4.69 16.42
C THR A 37 -9.55 4.52 15.27
N ILE A 38 -9.95 5.00 14.10
CA ILE A 38 -9.09 5.19 12.92
C ILE A 38 -9.19 6.65 12.48
N VAL A 39 -8.06 7.27 12.17
CA VAL A 39 -8.02 8.56 11.49
C VAL A 39 -7.61 8.33 10.04
N ILE A 40 -8.34 8.92 9.11
CA ILE A 40 -8.05 8.75 7.68
C ILE A 40 -6.68 9.36 7.35
N PRO A 41 -5.84 8.74 6.51
CA PRO A 41 -4.79 9.48 5.81
C PRO A 41 -5.46 10.53 4.93
N PRO A 42 -5.36 11.83 5.27
CA PRO A 42 -6.17 12.85 4.60
C PRO A 42 -5.72 12.99 3.15
N PRO A 43 -6.58 12.70 2.15
CA PRO A 43 -6.22 12.84 0.76
C PRO A 43 -5.92 14.29 0.39
N ASN A 44 -4.91 14.49 -0.45
CA ASN A 44 -4.54 15.79 -0.97
C ASN A 44 -5.64 16.36 -1.88
N VAL A 45 -6.00 17.62 -1.70
CA VAL A 45 -7.01 18.31 -2.54
C VAL A 45 -6.49 18.67 -3.94
N THR A 46 -5.66 17.83 -4.52
CA THR A 46 -5.01 18.02 -5.83
C THR A 46 -5.78 17.42 -6.99
N GLY A 47 -6.91 16.77 -6.74
CA GLY A 47 -7.76 16.12 -7.72
C GLY A 47 -8.63 15.02 -7.14
N VAL A 48 -9.10 14.10 -7.98
CA VAL A 48 -9.95 12.96 -7.59
C VAL A 48 -9.13 11.81 -7.02
N LEU A 49 -9.78 10.89 -6.30
CA LEU A 49 -9.14 9.69 -5.78
C LEU A 49 -8.70 8.73 -6.91
N HIS A 50 -7.76 7.86 -6.63
CA HIS A 50 -7.28 6.78 -7.50
C HIS A 50 -7.36 5.43 -6.80
N MET A 51 -7.04 4.32 -7.50
CA MET A 51 -7.20 2.95 -6.99
C MET A 51 -6.44 2.69 -5.68
N GLY A 52 -5.29 3.33 -5.46
CA GLY A 52 -4.57 3.24 -4.17
C GLY A 52 -5.37 3.80 -2.99
N HIS A 53 -6.11 4.89 -3.19
CA HIS A 53 -7.04 5.41 -2.18
C HIS A 53 -8.22 4.46 -1.95
N MET A 54 -8.74 3.83 -3.02
CA MET A 54 -9.83 2.85 -2.90
C MET A 54 -9.41 1.67 -2.03
N LEU A 55 -8.20 1.12 -2.27
CA LEU A 55 -7.65 0.05 -1.44
C LEU A 55 -7.51 0.47 0.02
N ASN A 56 -6.82 1.60 0.26
CA ASN A 56 -6.53 2.10 1.60
C ASN A 56 -7.81 2.33 2.40
N ASN A 57 -8.80 3.00 1.81
CA ASN A 57 -10.06 3.31 2.50
C ASN A 57 -10.97 2.08 2.66
N THR A 58 -10.92 1.12 1.75
CA THR A 58 -11.62 -0.16 1.90
C THR A 58 -11.10 -0.93 3.12
N ILE A 59 -9.79 -0.99 3.31
CA ILE A 59 -9.19 -1.65 4.48
C ILE A 59 -9.62 -0.97 5.78
N GLN A 60 -9.56 0.36 5.84
CA GLN A 60 -10.00 1.11 7.01
C GLN A 60 -11.48 0.85 7.33
N ASP A 61 -12.34 0.88 6.32
CA ASP A 61 -13.77 0.64 6.50
C ASP A 61 -14.08 -0.77 7.00
N ILE A 62 -13.36 -1.78 6.47
CA ILE A 62 -13.48 -3.17 6.93
C ILE A 62 -13.16 -3.28 8.43
N LEU A 63 -12.07 -2.68 8.87
CA LEU A 63 -11.64 -2.71 10.27
C LEU A 63 -12.64 -1.99 11.18
N VAL A 64 -13.12 -0.82 10.77
CA VAL A 64 -14.09 -0.04 11.54
C VAL A 64 -15.44 -0.76 11.63
N ARG A 65 -15.94 -1.31 10.52
CA ARG A 65 -17.21 -2.08 10.51
C ARG A 65 -17.09 -3.33 11.37
N ARG A 66 -15.97 -4.05 11.28
CA ARG A 66 -15.72 -5.23 12.13
C ARG A 66 -15.76 -4.84 13.62
N ALA A 67 -15.04 -3.80 14.02
CA ALA A 67 -15.02 -3.32 15.40
C ALA A 67 -16.42 -2.92 15.90
N ARG A 68 -17.21 -2.27 15.05
CA ARG A 68 -18.59 -1.89 15.37
C ARG A 68 -19.47 -3.13 15.64
N MET A 69 -19.32 -4.17 14.82
CA MET A 69 -20.03 -5.44 15.00
C MET A 69 -19.51 -6.28 16.19
N GLU A 70 -18.30 -6.01 16.69
CA GLU A 70 -17.79 -6.53 17.96
C GLU A 70 -18.35 -5.79 19.19
N GLY A 71 -19.19 -4.77 18.98
CA GLY A 71 -19.81 -3.98 20.02
C GLY A 71 -18.95 -2.85 20.56
N LYS A 72 -17.82 -2.53 19.93
CA LYS A 72 -16.95 -1.39 20.26
C LYS A 72 -17.58 -0.08 19.81
N ASN A 73 -17.16 1.00 20.44
CA ASN A 73 -17.49 2.35 19.98
C ASN A 73 -16.51 2.75 18.87
N ALA A 74 -16.88 2.43 17.64
CA ALA A 74 -16.02 2.61 16.49
C ALA A 74 -16.15 4.02 15.92
N LEU A 75 -15.02 4.69 15.74
CA LEU A 75 -14.90 6.01 15.14
C LEU A 75 -13.89 5.98 13.97
N TRP A 76 -14.33 6.44 12.82
CA TRP A 76 -13.45 6.74 11.69
C TRP A 76 -13.60 8.21 11.32
N VAL A 77 -12.53 8.99 11.56
CA VAL A 77 -12.54 10.44 11.32
C VAL A 77 -12.10 10.74 9.89
N PRO A 78 -12.96 11.35 9.05
CA PRO A 78 -12.62 11.76 7.70
C PRO A 78 -11.93 13.11 7.67
N GLY A 79 -11.22 13.38 6.57
CA GLY A 79 -10.63 14.69 6.32
C GLY A 79 -9.85 14.76 5.03
N THR A 80 -9.29 15.94 4.73
CA THR A 80 -8.48 16.23 3.55
C THR A 80 -7.26 17.06 3.93
N ASP A 81 -6.19 16.96 3.11
CA ASP A 81 -4.95 17.71 3.28
C ASP A 81 -4.85 18.83 2.25
N HIS A 82 -4.40 20.01 2.69
CA HIS A 82 -4.19 21.17 1.83
C HIS A 82 -3.01 21.00 0.85
N ALA A 83 -2.06 20.10 1.14
CA ALA A 83 -0.98 19.67 0.26
C ALA A 83 -0.19 20.83 -0.39
N SER A 84 0.30 21.75 0.40
CA SER A 84 0.89 23.07 0.03
C SER A 84 1.49 23.17 -1.38
N ILE A 85 2.66 22.60 -1.65
CA ILE A 85 3.32 22.68 -2.98
C ILE A 85 2.43 22.10 -4.09
N ALA A 86 1.83 20.94 -3.84
CA ALA A 86 1.10 20.21 -4.87
C ALA A 86 -0.18 20.94 -5.29
N THR A 87 -0.90 21.53 -4.33
CA THR A 87 -2.11 22.31 -4.58
C THR A 87 -1.77 23.65 -5.22
N GLU A 88 -0.76 24.36 -4.71
CA GLU A 88 -0.31 25.62 -5.31
C GLU A 88 0.08 25.43 -6.78
N ALA A 89 0.83 24.38 -7.12
CA ALA A 89 1.17 24.07 -8.51
C ALA A 89 -0.05 23.84 -9.41
N LYS A 90 -1.11 23.21 -8.88
CA LYS A 90 -2.38 23.02 -9.61
C LYS A 90 -3.12 24.32 -9.84
N VAL A 91 -3.20 25.18 -8.83
CA VAL A 91 -3.83 26.51 -8.91
C VAL A 91 -3.08 27.38 -9.91
N VAL A 92 -1.74 27.45 -9.82
CA VAL A 92 -0.90 28.19 -10.78
C VAL A 92 -1.12 27.71 -12.21
N LYS A 93 -1.18 26.39 -12.42
CA LYS A 93 -1.45 25.82 -13.75
C LYS A 93 -2.84 26.20 -14.28
N LYS A 94 -3.87 26.16 -13.42
CA LYS A 94 -5.23 26.59 -13.77
C LYS A 94 -5.24 28.06 -14.16
N LEU A 95 -4.68 28.94 -13.34
CA LEU A 95 -4.58 30.37 -13.61
C LEU A 95 -3.85 30.65 -14.93
N ALA A 96 -2.74 29.97 -15.18
CA ALA A 96 -2.00 30.10 -16.44
C ALA A 96 -2.84 29.70 -17.66
N SER A 97 -3.71 28.70 -17.56
CA SER A 97 -4.65 28.33 -18.63
C SER A 97 -5.73 29.41 -18.88
N GLU A 98 -5.99 30.25 -17.88
CA GLU A 98 -6.91 31.40 -17.93
C GLU A 98 -6.17 32.72 -18.34
N GLY A 99 -4.85 32.62 -18.57
CA GLY A 99 -4.01 33.76 -18.95
C GLY A 99 -3.53 34.62 -17.78
N ILE A 100 -3.71 34.16 -16.55
CA ILE A 100 -3.33 34.84 -15.31
C ILE A 100 -2.01 34.28 -14.79
N LYS A 101 -1.03 35.14 -14.49
CA LYS A 101 0.23 34.75 -13.88
C LYS A 101 0.21 35.05 -12.40
N LYS A 102 0.80 34.15 -11.57
CA LYS A 102 0.83 34.31 -10.09
C LYS A 102 1.42 35.68 -9.69
N HIS A 103 2.46 36.14 -10.35
CA HIS A 103 3.14 37.42 -10.01
C HIS A 103 2.32 38.67 -10.33
N ASP A 104 1.22 38.55 -11.08
CA ASP A 104 0.27 39.65 -11.35
C ASP A 104 -0.77 39.78 -10.22
N LEU A 105 -0.79 38.84 -9.26
CA LEU A 105 -1.73 38.78 -8.15
C LEU A 105 -1.08 39.20 -6.83
N THR A 106 -1.88 39.76 -5.91
CA THR A 106 -1.49 39.81 -4.50
C THR A 106 -1.64 38.43 -3.85
N ARG A 107 -1.04 38.25 -2.65
CA ARG A 107 -1.19 37.03 -1.88
C ARG A 107 -2.67 36.69 -1.61
N GLU A 108 -3.44 37.69 -1.22
CA GLU A 108 -4.86 37.55 -0.90
C GLU A 108 -5.66 37.08 -2.11
N GLN A 109 -5.44 37.72 -3.27
CA GLN A 109 -6.09 37.34 -4.53
C GLN A 109 -5.74 35.89 -4.93
N PHE A 110 -4.48 35.49 -4.79
CA PHE A 110 -4.08 34.11 -5.06
C PHE A 110 -4.75 33.14 -4.10
N LEU A 111 -4.84 33.45 -2.81
CA LEU A 111 -5.46 32.60 -1.79
C LEU A 111 -6.97 32.43 -2.06
N GLU A 112 -7.68 33.43 -2.59
CA GLU A 112 -9.08 33.27 -3.03
C GLU A 112 -9.23 32.15 -4.08
N HIS A 113 -8.34 32.13 -5.07
CA HIS A 113 -8.34 31.08 -6.09
C HIS A 113 -7.97 29.69 -5.50
N ALA A 114 -7.03 29.64 -4.57
CA ALA A 114 -6.62 28.41 -3.91
C ALA A 114 -7.73 27.83 -3.00
N TRP A 115 -8.45 28.68 -2.29
CA TRP A 115 -9.63 28.26 -1.51
C TRP A 115 -10.78 27.78 -2.40
N ALA A 116 -11.06 28.45 -3.51
CA ALA A 116 -12.06 27.99 -4.49
C ALA A 116 -11.73 26.60 -5.04
N TRP A 117 -10.47 26.39 -5.43
CA TRP A 117 -9.97 25.08 -5.83
C TRP A 117 -10.18 24.00 -4.75
N THR A 118 -9.84 24.34 -3.51
CA THR A 118 -9.91 23.41 -2.37
C THR A 118 -11.34 23.01 -2.05
N HIS A 119 -12.29 23.94 -2.08
CA HIS A 119 -13.71 23.65 -1.86
C HIS A 119 -14.28 22.74 -2.95
N GLU A 120 -13.93 22.97 -4.19
CA GLU A 120 -14.37 22.14 -5.33
C GLU A 120 -13.85 20.71 -5.21
N HIS A 121 -12.54 20.54 -5.09
CA HIS A 121 -11.90 19.21 -5.13
C HIS A 121 -12.05 18.44 -3.82
N GLY A 122 -12.06 19.11 -2.68
CA GLY A 122 -12.35 18.49 -1.38
C GLY A 122 -13.75 17.87 -1.34
N GLY A 123 -14.75 18.55 -1.89
CA GLY A 123 -16.11 18.04 -2.01
C GLY A 123 -16.20 16.76 -2.87
N ILE A 124 -15.51 16.75 -4.02
CA ILE A 124 -15.46 15.58 -4.90
C ILE A 124 -14.84 14.35 -4.18
N ILE A 125 -13.71 14.54 -3.50
CA ILE A 125 -13.03 13.48 -2.75
C ILE A 125 -13.96 12.82 -1.72
N LEU A 126 -14.65 13.64 -0.92
CA LEU A 126 -15.57 13.15 0.11
C LEU A 126 -16.77 12.41 -0.49
N GLN A 127 -17.27 12.85 -1.65
CA GLN A 127 -18.32 12.14 -2.38
C GLN A 127 -17.85 10.78 -2.92
N GLN A 128 -16.62 10.71 -3.44
CA GLN A 128 -16.05 9.45 -3.91
C GLN A 128 -15.91 8.43 -2.77
N LEU A 129 -15.52 8.87 -1.57
CA LEU A 129 -15.47 8.01 -0.38
C LEU A 129 -16.87 7.50 0.01
N ARG A 130 -17.89 8.34 -0.07
CA ARG A 130 -19.29 7.92 0.19
C ARG A 130 -19.77 6.90 -0.85
N ARG A 131 -19.41 7.08 -2.12
CA ARG A 131 -19.74 6.11 -3.17
C ARG A 131 -19.06 4.74 -2.95
N LEU A 132 -17.88 4.72 -2.35
CA LEU A 132 -17.19 3.47 -1.93
C LEU A 132 -17.88 2.78 -0.75
N GLY A 133 -18.75 3.47 -0.03
CA GLY A 133 -19.42 2.96 1.16
C GLY A 133 -18.67 3.25 2.46
N ALA A 134 -17.76 4.20 2.47
CA ALA A 134 -16.96 4.55 3.65
C ALA A 134 -17.84 4.98 4.83
N SER A 135 -17.67 4.31 5.99
CA SER A 135 -18.47 4.53 7.20
C SER A 135 -17.83 5.54 8.17
N CYS A 136 -17.41 6.69 7.60
CA CYS A 136 -16.85 7.80 8.37
C CYS A 136 -17.91 8.55 9.17
N ASP A 137 -17.54 9.07 10.33
CA ASP A 137 -18.32 10.08 11.04
C ASP A 137 -18.15 11.44 10.33
N TRP A 138 -19.04 11.70 9.36
CA TRP A 138 -18.98 12.88 8.49
C TRP A 138 -19.16 14.20 9.21
N ASP A 139 -19.81 14.21 10.39
CA ASP A 139 -19.94 15.39 11.23
C ASP A 139 -18.59 15.88 11.78
N ARG A 140 -17.57 14.99 11.79
CA ARG A 140 -16.20 15.27 12.22
C ARG A 140 -15.23 15.55 11.05
N THR A 141 -15.75 15.78 9.86
CA THR A 141 -14.90 16.08 8.70
C THR A 141 -13.96 17.25 8.99
N ALA A 142 -12.67 17.05 8.83
CA ALA A 142 -11.63 18.02 9.11
C ALA A 142 -10.77 18.32 7.89
N PHE A 143 -10.16 19.50 7.89
CA PHE A 143 -9.20 19.93 6.88
C PHE A 143 -7.93 20.43 7.57
N THR A 144 -6.76 20.06 7.05
CA THR A 144 -5.49 20.40 7.70
C THR A 144 -5.24 21.91 7.85
N MET A 145 -5.94 22.75 7.08
CA MET A 145 -5.91 24.22 7.18
C MET A 145 -7.19 24.83 7.72
N ASP A 146 -8.09 24.06 8.33
CA ASP A 146 -9.20 24.69 9.05
C ASP A 146 -8.72 25.44 10.32
N GLU A 147 -9.59 26.23 10.91
CA GLU A 147 -9.23 27.14 12.00
C GLU A 147 -8.55 26.42 13.17
N LYS A 148 -9.17 25.36 13.70
CA LYS A 148 -8.63 24.61 14.85
C LYS A 148 -7.28 23.94 14.58
N ARG A 149 -7.12 23.36 13.37
CA ARG A 149 -5.85 22.74 12.96
C ARG A 149 -4.78 23.78 12.73
N SER A 150 -5.14 24.93 12.15
CA SER A 150 -4.23 26.05 11.95
C SER A 150 -3.75 26.64 13.29
N GLU A 151 -4.64 26.83 14.28
CA GLU A 151 -4.26 27.25 15.63
C GLU A 151 -3.28 26.27 16.27
N SER A 152 -3.54 24.96 16.15
CA SER A 152 -2.65 23.91 16.67
C SER A 152 -1.26 23.98 16.04
N VAL A 153 -1.17 24.16 14.72
CA VAL A 153 0.09 24.26 13.98
C VAL A 153 0.90 25.47 14.43
N ILE A 154 0.27 26.64 14.53
CA ILE A 154 0.92 27.88 14.97
C ILE A 154 1.42 27.75 16.40
N LYS A 155 0.60 27.22 17.30
CA LYS A 155 0.98 26.99 18.70
C LYS A 155 2.17 26.06 18.84
N VAL A 156 2.20 24.96 18.07
CA VAL A 156 3.32 24.01 18.03
C VAL A 156 4.59 24.68 17.51
N PHE A 157 4.50 25.49 16.45
CA PHE A 157 5.64 26.23 15.95
C PHE A 157 6.26 27.16 17.01
N VAL A 158 5.42 27.95 17.69
CA VAL A 158 5.86 28.88 18.73
C VAL A 158 6.48 28.12 19.92
N ASP A 159 5.86 27.01 20.34
CA ASP A 159 6.39 26.17 21.42
C ASP A 159 7.77 25.61 21.09
N LEU A 160 7.92 25.00 19.91
CA LEU A 160 9.19 24.42 19.46
C LEU A 160 10.29 25.48 19.23
N TYR A 161 9.90 26.68 18.79
CA TYR A 161 10.82 27.80 18.68
C TYR A 161 11.31 28.22 20.08
N ASN A 162 10.43 28.40 21.03
CA ASN A 162 10.76 28.76 22.41
C ASN A 162 11.62 27.69 23.12
N LYS A 163 11.46 26.41 22.76
CA LYS A 163 12.32 25.32 23.22
C LYS A 163 13.70 25.31 22.51
N GLY A 164 13.93 26.17 21.53
CA GLY A 164 15.16 26.21 20.75
C GLY A 164 15.33 25.05 19.78
N LEU A 165 14.24 24.35 19.46
CA LEU A 165 14.21 23.25 18.48
C LEU A 165 13.95 23.77 17.06
N ILE A 166 13.20 24.86 16.89
CA ILE A 166 13.09 25.57 15.62
C ILE A 166 14.08 26.71 15.59
N TYR A 167 14.78 26.86 14.48
CA TYR A 167 15.72 27.96 14.23
C TYR A 167 15.69 28.39 12.76
N ARG A 168 16.10 29.64 12.51
CA ARG A 168 16.35 30.18 11.18
C ARG A 168 17.84 30.15 10.89
N GLY A 169 18.25 29.60 9.77
CA GLY A 169 19.68 29.47 9.47
C GLY A 169 19.99 29.41 7.98
N LEU A 170 21.20 29.89 7.65
CA LEU A 170 21.75 29.76 6.31
C LEU A 170 22.35 28.35 6.15
N ARG A 171 21.74 27.54 5.29
CA ARG A 171 22.18 26.16 5.01
C ARG A 171 22.04 25.80 3.53
N MET A 172 22.77 24.78 3.13
CA MET A 172 22.58 24.15 1.84
C MET A 172 21.25 23.38 1.87
N VAL A 173 20.37 23.69 0.92
CA VAL A 173 19.07 23.05 0.75
C VAL A 173 18.90 22.52 -0.67
N ASN A 174 18.01 21.55 -0.83
CA ASN A 174 17.53 21.14 -2.14
C ASN A 174 16.52 22.18 -2.63
N TRP A 175 16.80 22.77 -3.76
CA TRP A 175 15.97 23.83 -4.34
C TRP A 175 15.31 23.37 -5.64
N ASP A 176 14.02 23.59 -5.77
CA ASP A 176 13.29 23.39 -7.02
C ASP A 176 13.24 24.72 -7.80
N PRO A 177 14.01 24.88 -8.88
CA PRO A 177 14.07 26.15 -9.60
C PRO A 177 12.81 26.46 -10.42
N LYS A 178 11.95 25.47 -10.68
CA LYS A 178 10.69 25.65 -11.37
C LYS A 178 9.56 26.05 -10.40
N ALA A 179 9.51 25.43 -9.23
CA ALA A 179 8.59 25.80 -8.17
C ALA A 179 9.05 26.99 -7.34
N LEU A 180 10.31 27.40 -7.44
CA LEU A 180 10.95 28.47 -6.69
C LEU A 180 10.87 28.27 -5.17
N THR A 181 11.09 27.06 -4.71
CA THR A 181 10.97 26.71 -3.30
C THR A 181 11.99 25.67 -2.85
N ALA A 182 12.33 25.71 -1.56
CA ALA A 182 13.11 24.66 -0.90
C ALA A 182 12.30 23.37 -0.76
N LEU A 183 13.01 22.25 -0.76
CA LEU A 183 12.52 20.90 -0.55
C LEU A 183 13.22 20.26 0.64
N SER A 184 12.54 19.35 1.32
CA SER A 184 13.21 18.43 2.27
C SER A 184 13.97 17.33 1.51
N THR A 185 14.87 16.66 2.20
CA THR A 185 15.67 15.58 1.60
C THR A 185 14.80 14.44 1.08
N GLU A 186 13.72 14.13 1.77
CA GLU A 186 12.78 13.07 1.43
C GLU A 186 11.96 13.35 0.16
N GLU A 187 11.79 14.64 -0.21
CA GLU A 187 11.06 15.05 -1.43
C GLU A 187 11.88 14.91 -2.71
N VAL A 188 13.16 14.51 -2.60
CA VAL A 188 14.06 14.35 -3.74
C VAL A 188 14.09 12.91 -4.22
N ILE A 189 13.76 12.72 -5.49
CA ILE A 189 13.83 11.43 -6.18
C ILE A 189 15.09 11.41 -7.06
N TYR A 190 15.93 10.39 -6.88
CA TYR A 190 17.13 10.21 -7.69
C TYR A 190 16.86 9.32 -8.88
N LYS A 191 17.23 9.80 -10.08
CA LYS A 191 17.17 9.05 -11.34
C LYS A 191 18.56 8.84 -11.89
N GLU A 192 18.81 7.67 -12.48
CA GLU A 192 20.03 7.45 -13.25
C GLU A 192 19.87 8.06 -14.65
N GLU A 193 20.81 8.92 -15.04
CA GLU A 193 20.83 9.58 -16.34
C GLU A 193 22.14 9.35 -17.06
N GLN A 194 22.05 9.19 -18.36
CA GLN A 194 23.22 9.20 -19.22
C GLN A 194 23.70 10.65 -19.37
N SER A 195 24.91 10.89 -18.97
CA SER A 195 25.54 12.21 -18.94
C SER A 195 26.99 12.10 -19.40
N HIS A 196 27.77 13.13 -19.21
CA HIS A 196 29.19 13.16 -19.54
C HIS A 196 30.00 13.57 -18.32
N LEU A 197 31.19 13.02 -18.19
CA LEU A 197 32.21 13.46 -17.28
C LEU A 197 33.23 14.28 -18.09
N PHE A 198 33.31 15.57 -17.78
CA PHE A 198 34.15 16.53 -18.46
C PHE A 198 35.48 16.67 -17.69
N HIS A 199 36.58 16.40 -18.38
CA HIS A 199 37.93 16.55 -17.82
C HIS A 199 38.52 17.90 -18.23
N LEU A 200 38.69 18.82 -17.27
CA LEU A 200 39.04 20.22 -17.49
C LEU A 200 40.46 20.49 -17.07
N LYS A 201 41.15 21.34 -17.82
CA LYS A 201 42.52 21.81 -17.54
C LYS A 201 42.51 23.04 -16.65
N TYR A 202 43.03 22.91 -15.43
CA TYR A 202 43.30 24.03 -14.51
C TYR A 202 44.77 24.30 -14.52
N TYR A 203 45.22 25.35 -15.22
CA TYR A 203 46.64 25.71 -15.28
C TYR A 203 47.13 26.17 -13.94
N VAL A 204 48.37 25.77 -13.59
CA VAL A 204 49.05 26.22 -12.37
C VAL A 204 49.51 27.67 -12.52
N ALA A 205 49.09 28.54 -11.62
CA ALA A 205 49.45 29.94 -11.67
C ALA A 205 50.95 30.13 -11.35
N ASP A 206 51.59 31.02 -12.09
CA ASP A 206 52.97 31.46 -11.86
C ASP A 206 54.03 30.35 -11.85
N LEU A 207 53.74 29.21 -12.57
CA LEU A 207 54.68 28.08 -12.68
C LEU A 207 55.16 27.95 -14.14
N GLN A 208 56.41 28.39 -14.40
CA GLN A 208 57.05 28.25 -15.71
C GLN A 208 57.88 26.96 -15.81
N THR A 209 58.58 26.60 -14.75
CA THR A 209 59.38 25.37 -14.63
C THR A 209 59.12 24.71 -13.29
N LEU A 210 59.04 23.39 -13.30
CA LEU A 210 58.87 22.60 -12.10
C LEU A 210 60.23 21.97 -11.76
N ASP A 211 60.79 22.38 -10.62
CA ASP A 211 62.02 21.81 -10.12
C ASP A 211 61.83 20.37 -9.69
N ASN A 212 62.79 19.50 -9.96
CA ASN A 212 62.74 18.07 -9.64
C ASN A 212 61.57 17.27 -10.27
N GLU A 213 61.08 17.68 -11.45
CA GLU A 213 59.98 17.02 -12.13
C GLU A 213 60.16 15.50 -12.27
N GLU A 214 61.37 15.06 -12.63
CA GLU A 214 61.67 13.61 -12.78
C GLU A 214 61.62 12.88 -11.41
N ALA A 215 62.08 13.51 -10.34
CA ALA A 215 62.00 12.94 -8.99
C ALA A 215 60.54 12.84 -8.52
N LEU A 216 59.72 13.87 -8.78
CA LEU A 216 58.27 13.86 -8.47
C LEU A 216 57.54 12.77 -9.23
N LYS A 217 57.88 12.58 -10.51
CA LYS A 217 57.30 11.46 -11.29
C LYS A 217 57.73 10.10 -10.73
N ALA A 218 58.96 9.96 -10.31
CA ALA A 218 59.47 8.74 -9.66
C ALA A 218 58.72 8.45 -8.34
N ASP A 219 58.28 9.46 -7.61
CA ASP A 219 57.49 9.41 -6.38
C ASP A 219 56.00 9.19 -6.64
N GLY A 220 55.58 8.98 -7.89
CA GLY A 220 54.24 8.64 -8.28
C GLY A 220 53.33 9.84 -8.63
N ASN A 221 53.91 11.05 -8.76
CA ASN A 221 53.13 12.20 -9.19
C ASN A 221 52.76 12.12 -10.68
N VAL A 222 51.52 12.50 -11.00
CA VAL A 222 51.03 12.62 -12.37
C VAL A 222 51.07 14.10 -12.79
N ILE A 223 52.08 14.47 -13.59
CA ILE A 223 52.30 15.84 -13.98
C ILE A 223 51.88 16.04 -15.44
N HIS A 224 50.93 16.95 -15.64
CA HIS A 224 50.46 17.34 -16.95
C HIS A 224 51.07 18.67 -17.39
N LYS A 225 51.47 18.73 -18.66
CA LYS A 225 52.12 19.93 -19.26
C LYS A 225 51.77 19.97 -20.75
N ASP A 226 51.49 21.18 -21.22
CA ASP A 226 51.40 21.48 -22.66
C ASP A 226 52.15 22.82 -22.98
N ASP A 227 51.99 23.35 -24.18
CA ASP A 227 52.63 24.59 -24.61
C ASP A 227 52.26 25.83 -23.78
N ARG A 228 51.13 25.77 -23.03
CA ARG A 228 50.67 26.85 -22.14
C ARG A 228 51.23 26.74 -20.73
N GLY A 229 51.77 25.59 -20.32
CA GLY A 229 52.32 25.36 -19.01
C GLY A 229 51.82 24.08 -18.31
N TYR A 230 52.04 24.03 -17.00
CA TYR A 230 51.60 22.91 -16.17
C TYR A 230 50.12 23.05 -15.77
N TYR A 231 49.38 21.97 -15.75
CA TYR A 231 47.99 21.96 -15.38
C TYR A 231 47.56 20.73 -14.58
N ALA A 232 46.57 20.92 -13.73
CA ALA A 232 45.84 19.84 -13.09
C ALA A 232 44.60 19.49 -13.91
N VAL A 233 44.16 18.23 -13.87
CA VAL A 233 42.94 17.79 -14.53
C VAL A 233 41.84 17.57 -13.49
N VAL A 234 40.72 18.26 -13.66
CA VAL A 234 39.51 18.13 -12.82
C VAL A 234 38.44 17.46 -13.63
N ALA A 235 37.79 16.43 -13.06
CA ALA A 235 36.66 15.75 -13.67
C ALA A 235 35.36 16.20 -13.04
N THR A 236 34.38 16.66 -13.84
CA THR A 236 33.10 17.14 -13.35
C THR A 236 31.96 16.75 -14.30
N THR A 237 30.79 16.44 -13.75
CA THR A 237 29.54 16.30 -14.51
C THR A 237 28.81 17.62 -14.72
N ARG A 238 29.28 18.69 -14.03
CA ARG A 238 28.62 20.01 -13.98
C ARG A 238 29.60 21.13 -14.36
N PRO A 239 30.04 21.23 -15.61
CA PRO A 239 31.04 22.22 -16.03
C PRO A 239 30.54 23.67 -15.88
N GLU A 240 29.20 23.90 -15.87
CA GLU A 240 28.62 25.21 -15.64
C GLU A 240 28.92 25.80 -14.25
N THR A 241 29.23 24.95 -13.25
CA THR A 241 29.47 25.42 -11.89
C THR A 241 30.90 25.95 -11.66
N ILE A 242 31.84 25.76 -12.63
CA ILE A 242 33.22 26.22 -12.46
C ILE A 242 33.34 27.73 -12.22
N MET A 243 32.35 28.50 -12.72
CA MET A 243 32.28 29.95 -12.52
C MET A 243 32.20 30.35 -11.04
N GLY A 244 31.75 29.43 -10.17
CA GLY A 244 31.69 29.61 -8.72
C GLY A 244 32.85 28.94 -7.94
N ASP A 245 33.85 28.36 -8.61
CA ASP A 245 34.96 27.69 -7.94
C ASP A 245 35.80 28.65 -7.13
N THR A 246 36.11 28.26 -5.89
CA THR A 246 36.93 29.07 -4.96
C THR A 246 38.14 28.31 -4.43
N ALA A 247 38.27 27.00 -4.67
CA ALA A 247 39.44 26.20 -4.42
C ALA A 247 39.48 24.96 -5.33
N MET A 248 40.67 24.35 -5.42
CA MET A 248 40.86 22.98 -5.85
C MET A 248 41.30 22.17 -4.62
N CYS A 249 40.77 21.00 -4.40
CA CYS A 249 41.11 20.15 -3.27
C CYS A 249 41.81 18.87 -3.73
N ILE A 250 42.86 18.49 -3.03
CA ILE A 250 43.62 17.24 -3.20
C ILE A 250 43.67 16.47 -1.88
N ASN A 251 43.83 15.15 -1.93
CA ASN A 251 44.03 14.36 -0.73
C ASN A 251 45.52 14.44 -0.30
N PRO A 252 45.83 14.78 0.97
CA PRO A 252 47.20 14.87 1.45
C PRO A 252 48.00 13.56 1.38
N LYS A 253 47.34 12.42 1.18
CA LYS A 253 47.96 11.10 1.02
C LYS A 253 48.04 10.62 -0.43
N ASP A 254 47.48 11.36 -1.39
CA ASP A 254 47.48 10.97 -2.79
C ASP A 254 48.83 11.28 -3.44
N PRO A 255 49.66 10.30 -3.79
CA PRO A 255 50.95 10.54 -4.41
C PRO A 255 50.86 11.21 -5.78
N LYS A 256 49.75 11.03 -6.51
CA LYS A 256 49.54 11.54 -7.87
C LYS A 256 49.55 13.07 -7.93
N ASN A 257 49.05 13.73 -6.88
CA ASN A 257 48.76 15.16 -6.89
C ASN A 257 49.60 15.98 -5.89
N GLN A 258 50.60 15.38 -5.19
CA GLN A 258 51.41 16.09 -4.19
C GLN A 258 52.19 17.28 -4.77
N TRP A 259 52.55 17.25 -6.05
CA TRP A 259 53.20 18.35 -6.74
C TRP A 259 52.39 19.65 -6.78
N LEU A 260 51.07 19.58 -6.57
CA LEU A 260 50.16 20.72 -6.50
C LEU A 260 50.08 21.37 -5.12
N LYS A 261 50.58 20.73 -4.10
CA LYS A 261 50.54 21.23 -2.72
C LYS A 261 51.06 22.65 -2.58
N GLY A 262 50.28 23.54 -1.94
CA GLY A 262 50.63 24.93 -1.68
C GLY A 262 50.63 25.84 -2.92
N ARG A 263 50.18 25.30 -4.07
CA ARG A 263 50.10 26.07 -5.32
C ARG A 263 48.71 26.71 -5.50
N LYS A 264 48.62 27.51 -6.55
CA LYS A 264 47.35 28.10 -7.01
C LYS A 264 47.08 27.64 -8.44
N VAL A 265 45.83 27.51 -8.80
CA VAL A 265 45.41 27.15 -10.15
C VAL A 265 44.42 28.18 -10.72
N ILE A 266 44.29 28.21 -12.04
CA ILE A 266 43.46 29.18 -12.76
C ILE A 266 42.21 28.46 -13.22
N VAL A 267 41.06 28.98 -12.83
CA VAL A 267 39.75 28.48 -13.27
C VAL A 267 39.61 28.70 -14.78
N PRO A 268 39.34 27.64 -15.58
CA PRO A 268 39.24 27.79 -17.04
C PRO A 268 38.13 28.76 -17.46
N LEU A 269 38.34 29.52 -18.54
CA LEU A 269 37.50 30.61 -19.07
C LEU A 269 37.29 31.80 -18.14
N VAL A 270 37.17 31.55 -16.83
CA VAL A 270 36.91 32.60 -15.81
C VAL A 270 38.19 33.38 -15.45
N ASN A 271 39.35 32.73 -15.58
CA ASN A 271 40.69 33.27 -15.24
C ASN A 271 40.87 33.68 -13.78
N ARG A 272 39.99 33.21 -12.87
CA ARG A 272 40.16 33.39 -11.42
C ARG A 272 41.27 32.50 -10.90
N VAL A 273 42.16 33.07 -10.13
CA VAL A 273 43.22 32.30 -9.42
C VAL A 273 42.68 31.82 -8.09
N ILE A 274 42.71 30.51 -7.86
CA ILE A 274 42.18 29.84 -6.66
C ILE A 274 43.29 29.00 -5.99
N PRO A 275 43.24 28.80 -4.65
CA PRO A 275 44.25 28.01 -3.95
C PRO A 275 44.00 26.51 -4.15
N VAL A 276 45.06 25.71 -4.07
CA VAL A 276 44.96 24.25 -3.87
C VAL A 276 44.99 24.01 -2.36
N ILE A 277 43.88 23.37 -1.87
CA ILE A 277 43.74 22.98 -0.47
C ILE A 277 43.87 21.47 -0.32
N GLU A 278 44.15 21.01 0.90
CA GLU A 278 44.33 19.60 1.21
C GLU A 278 43.20 19.13 2.15
N ASP A 279 42.50 18.07 1.76
CA ASP A 279 41.51 17.44 2.62
C ASP A 279 41.41 15.94 2.34
N ARG A 280 41.19 15.13 3.39
CA ARG A 280 41.01 13.68 3.30
C ARG A 280 39.70 13.28 2.65
N TYR A 281 38.80 14.23 2.48
CA TYR A 281 37.52 14.02 1.81
C TYR A 281 37.67 13.53 0.36
N VAL A 282 38.70 14.00 -0.36
CA VAL A 282 38.93 13.61 -1.76
C VAL A 282 39.33 12.13 -1.84
N ASP A 283 38.54 11.36 -2.60
CA ASP A 283 38.83 9.95 -2.85
C ASP A 283 40.02 9.81 -3.83
N ILE A 284 41.06 9.10 -3.38
CA ILE A 284 42.30 8.87 -4.14
C ILE A 284 42.05 7.99 -5.39
N GLU A 285 41.10 7.07 -5.28
CA GLU A 285 40.82 6.08 -6.35
C GLU A 285 39.78 6.59 -7.36
N PHE A 286 39.07 7.66 -7.03
CA PHE A 286 38.04 8.20 -7.91
C PHE A 286 38.54 9.35 -8.78
N GLY A 287 38.33 9.24 -10.09
CA GLY A 287 38.64 10.28 -11.07
C GLY A 287 40.13 10.63 -11.11
N THR A 288 40.42 11.93 -11.11
CA THR A 288 41.79 12.46 -11.21
C THR A 288 42.48 12.70 -9.85
N GLY A 289 41.75 12.56 -8.74
CA GLY A 289 42.20 12.95 -7.40
C GLY A 289 42.27 14.47 -7.18
N CYS A 290 41.87 15.27 -8.16
CA CYS A 290 41.72 16.72 -8.04
C CYS A 290 40.21 17.07 -8.07
N LEU A 291 39.71 17.64 -6.97
CA LEU A 291 38.33 18.06 -6.83
C LEU A 291 38.21 19.58 -6.93
N LYS A 292 37.42 20.08 -7.86
CA LYS A 292 36.99 21.48 -7.83
C LYS A 292 36.06 21.71 -6.64
N VAL A 293 36.16 22.85 -5.98
CA VAL A 293 35.34 23.18 -4.82
C VAL A 293 34.49 24.41 -5.13
N THR A 294 33.17 24.17 -5.19
CA THR A 294 32.15 25.20 -5.46
C THR A 294 31.16 25.27 -4.28
N PRO A 295 31.48 26.00 -3.22
CA PRO A 295 30.73 25.94 -1.96
C PRO A 295 29.26 26.32 -2.06
N ALA A 296 28.87 27.10 -3.07
CA ALA A 296 27.46 27.52 -3.26
C ALA A 296 26.57 26.46 -3.92
N HIS A 297 27.13 25.43 -4.56
CA HIS A 297 26.38 24.55 -5.49
C HIS A 297 26.58 23.05 -5.25
N ASP A 298 27.24 22.68 -4.18
CA ASP A 298 27.39 21.29 -3.74
C ASP A 298 27.45 21.22 -2.21
N THR A 299 26.75 20.25 -1.62
CA THR A 299 26.69 20.09 -0.15
C THR A 299 28.03 19.76 0.47
N ASN A 300 28.84 18.92 -0.18
CA ASN A 300 30.15 18.53 0.33
C ASN A 300 31.17 19.67 0.14
N ASP A 301 31.11 20.34 -1.00
CA ASP A 301 31.94 21.52 -1.26
C ASP A 301 31.62 22.66 -0.28
N TYR A 302 30.37 22.80 0.14
CA TYR A 302 29.98 23.76 1.18
C TYR A 302 30.65 23.43 2.53
N MET A 303 30.68 22.15 2.90
CA MET A 303 31.37 21.72 4.13
C MET A 303 32.88 21.94 4.05
N LEU A 304 33.49 21.63 2.90
CA LEU A 304 34.91 21.99 2.64
C LEU A 304 35.12 23.48 2.71
N GLY A 305 34.22 24.28 2.13
CA GLY A 305 34.25 25.73 2.19
C GLY A 305 34.25 26.27 3.62
N LYS A 306 33.44 25.72 4.51
CA LYS A 306 33.45 26.05 5.94
C LYS A 306 34.75 25.66 6.64
N THR A 307 35.24 24.43 6.40
CA THR A 307 36.43 23.90 7.05
C THR A 307 37.68 24.71 6.66
N HIS A 308 37.76 25.13 5.41
CA HIS A 308 38.93 25.84 4.87
C HIS A 308 38.68 27.36 4.71
N ASN A 309 37.57 27.89 5.25
CA ASN A 309 37.21 29.30 5.19
C ASN A 309 37.25 29.90 3.77
N LEU A 310 36.64 29.20 2.81
CA LEU A 310 36.60 29.62 1.41
C LEU A 310 35.46 30.60 1.18
N GLU A 311 35.64 31.47 0.17
CA GLU A 311 34.59 32.34 -0.35
C GLU A 311 33.44 31.47 -0.97
N THR A 312 32.21 31.92 -0.82
CA THR A 312 31.02 31.27 -1.41
C THR A 312 30.45 32.19 -2.47
N ILE A 313 30.48 31.77 -3.73
CA ILE A 313 30.01 32.56 -4.89
C ILE A 313 28.77 31.84 -5.48
N ASP A 314 27.58 32.42 -5.27
CA ASP A 314 26.31 31.90 -5.80
C ASP A 314 26.12 32.40 -7.24
N ILE A 315 26.34 31.51 -8.21
CA ILE A 315 26.22 31.80 -9.63
C ILE A 315 24.83 31.52 -10.23
N PHE A 316 23.88 31.10 -9.43
CA PHE A 316 22.51 30.81 -9.91
C PHE A 316 21.48 31.72 -9.25
N ASN A 317 20.56 32.23 -10.07
CA ASN A 317 19.34 32.82 -9.60
C ASN A 317 18.34 31.75 -9.11
N PRO A 318 17.31 32.12 -8.35
CA PRO A 318 16.31 31.15 -7.87
C PRO A 318 15.62 30.33 -8.97
N ASP A 319 15.48 30.87 -10.16
CA ASP A 319 14.88 30.21 -11.35
C ASP A 319 15.84 29.30 -12.11
N GLY A 320 17.09 29.17 -11.66
CA GLY A 320 18.14 28.37 -12.27
C GLY A 320 18.85 29.06 -13.43
N THR A 321 18.61 30.34 -13.68
CA THR A 321 19.41 31.13 -14.62
C THR A 321 20.75 31.56 -13.98
N ILE A 322 21.76 31.84 -14.80
CA ILE A 322 23.07 32.32 -14.32
C ILE A 322 22.92 33.73 -13.75
N SER A 323 23.40 33.92 -12.52
CA SER A 323 23.34 35.20 -11.82
C SER A 323 24.41 36.18 -12.29
N ASP A 324 24.29 37.43 -11.86
CA ASP A 324 25.30 38.52 -12.08
C ASP A 324 26.60 38.33 -11.29
N GLN A 325 26.63 37.36 -10.35
CA GLN A 325 27.90 36.97 -9.67
C GLN A 325 28.80 36.15 -10.59
N SER A 326 28.27 35.63 -11.69
CA SER A 326 29.09 34.99 -12.71
C SER A 326 29.65 36.01 -13.69
N PRO A 327 30.94 35.92 -14.08
CA PRO A 327 31.53 36.84 -15.05
C PRO A 327 31.07 36.61 -16.49
N ILE A 328 30.47 35.45 -16.79
CA ILE A 328 30.04 35.04 -18.14
C ILE A 328 28.68 34.34 -18.09
N TYR A 329 27.95 34.32 -19.19
CA TYR A 329 26.65 33.66 -19.41
C TYR A 329 25.49 34.19 -18.54
N VAL A 330 25.59 35.38 -17.97
CA VAL A 330 24.54 35.96 -17.13
C VAL A 330 23.18 35.93 -17.83
N GLY A 331 22.13 35.45 -17.12
CA GLY A 331 20.78 35.28 -17.61
C GLY A 331 20.51 34.02 -18.43
N MET A 332 21.54 33.22 -18.74
CA MET A 332 21.35 31.94 -19.46
C MET A 332 20.80 30.86 -18.52
N ASP A 333 19.91 30.01 -19.00
CA ASP A 333 19.48 28.81 -18.25
C ASP A 333 20.69 27.89 -17.95
N ARG A 334 20.77 27.34 -16.76
CA ARG A 334 21.90 26.51 -16.29
C ARG A 334 22.15 25.27 -17.16
N MET A 335 21.11 24.65 -17.74
CA MET A 335 21.27 23.46 -18.58
C MET A 335 21.77 23.85 -19.99
N ASP A 336 21.35 24.99 -20.50
CA ASP A 336 21.88 25.54 -21.75
C ASP A 336 23.30 26.08 -21.56
N CYS A 337 23.58 26.68 -20.40
CA CYS A 337 24.92 27.09 -20.01
C CYS A 337 25.88 25.88 -19.96
N ARG A 338 25.48 24.74 -19.41
CA ARG A 338 26.25 23.49 -19.40
C ARG A 338 26.69 23.07 -20.81
N LYS A 339 25.77 23.14 -21.77
CA LYS A 339 26.06 22.82 -23.17
C LYS A 339 26.99 23.84 -23.81
N GLN A 340 26.78 25.12 -23.51
CA GLN A 340 27.55 26.19 -24.10
C GLN A 340 29.01 26.24 -23.55
N ILE A 341 29.15 26.17 -22.23
CA ILE A 341 30.48 26.17 -21.58
C ILE A 341 31.32 24.97 -22.01
N ALA A 342 30.71 23.79 -22.18
CA ALA A 342 31.42 22.61 -22.69
C ALA A 342 32.02 22.85 -24.08
N LYS A 343 31.27 23.51 -25.00
CA LYS A 343 31.74 23.88 -26.33
C LYS A 343 32.86 24.91 -26.26
N ASP A 344 32.73 25.93 -25.40
CA ASP A 344 33.69 27.00 -25.29
C ASP A 344 35.00 26.52 -24.66
N LEU A 345 34.93 25.63 -23.64
CA LEU A 345 36.09 24.93 -23.07
C LEU A 345 36.84 24.10 -24.12
N GLN A 346 36.12 23.37 -24.96
CA GLN A 346 36.70 22.55 -26.03
C GLN A 346 37.37 23.46 -27.07
N LYS A 347 36.70 24.54 -27.52
CA LYS A 347 37.22 25.48 -28.49
C LYS A 347 38.45 26.22 -27.95
N ALA A 348 38.50 26.52 -26.66
CA ALA A 348 39.62 27.16 -26.03
C ALA A 348 40.82 26.20 -25.72
N GLY A 349 40.65 24.91 -25.97
CA GLY A 349 41.67 23.89 -25.66
C GLY A 349 41.83 23.62 -24.15
N LEU A 350 40.81 23.92 -23.37
CA LEU A 350 40.77 23.75 -21.91
C LEU A 350 40.05 22.47 -21.48
N MET A 351 39.64 21.67 -22.45
CA MET A 351 39.03 20.36 -22.27
C MET A 351 40.04 19.29 -22.59
N GLU A 352 40.38 18.38 -21.63
CA GLU A 352 41.29 17.28 -21.84
C GLU A 352 40.58 16.12 -22.58
N LYS A 353 39.41 15.73 -22.07
CA LYS A 353 38.57 14.69 -22.67
C LYS A 353 37.12 14.79 -22.14
N ILE A 354 36.23 14.08 -22.83
CA ILE A 354 34.84 13.87 -22.40
C ILE A 354 34.62 12.37 -22.35
N GLU A 355 34.03 11.85 -21.28
CA GLU A 355 33.69 10.45 -21.12
C GLU A 355 32.17 10.32 -20.91
N ASP A 356 31.59 9.25 -21.46
CA ASP A 356 30.20 8.89 -21.14
C ASP A 356 30.13 8.46 -19.67
N TYR A 357 29.17 8.99 -18.95
CA TYR A 357 29.04 8.76 -17.52
C TYR A 357 27.57 8.63 -17.12
N THR A 358 27.25 7.57 -16.37
CA THR A 358 25.91 7.44 -15.77
C THR A 358 25.91 8.13 -14.42
N ASN A 359 25.07 9.16 -14.29
CA ASN A 359 24.97 9.99 -13.09
C ASN A 359 23.63 9.83 -12.40
N LYS A 360 23.62 9.90 -11.06
CA LYS A 360 22.39 9.99 -10.25
C LYS A 360 22.02 11.44 -10.06
N VAL A 361 20.92 11.86 -10.66
CA VAL A 361 20.44 13.25 -10.61
C VAL A 361 19.17 13.31 -9.75
N GLY A 362 19.15 14.28 -8.81
CA GLY A 362 17.99 14.53 -7.96
C GLY A 362 16.92 15.35 -8.69
N TYR A 363 15.66 14.95 -8.49
CA TYR A 363 14.47 15.62 -9.02
C TYR A 363 13.48 15.86 -7.90
N SER A 364 12.71 16.93 -8.00
CA SER A 364 11.53 17.07 -7.16
C SER A 364 10.46 16.03 -7.52
N GLU A 365 9.88 15.37 -6.53
CA GLU A 365 8.76 14.46 -6.75
C GLU A 365 7.60 15.15 -7.52
N ARG A 366 7.44 16.45 -7.32
CA ARG A 366 6.36 17.25 -7.92
C ARG A 366 6.68 17.80 -9.31
N ASN A 367 7.98 17.96 -9.61
CA ASN A 367 8.51 18.43 -10.90
C ASN A 367 9.56 17.45 -11.43
N PRO A 368 9.14 16.24 -11.89
CA PRO A 368 10.07 15.16 -12.23
C PRO A 368 10.88 15.42 -13.51
N ASP A 369 10.64 16.53 -14.21
CA ASP A 369 11.32 16.91 -15.46
C ASP A 369 12.40 17.98 -15.24
N THR A 370 12.52 18.51 -14.01
CA THR A 370 13.48 19.58 -13.70
C THR A 370 14.40 19.11 -12.57
N PRO A 371 15.71 18.97 -12.81
CA PRO A 371 16.65 18.64 -11.76
C PRO A 371 16.64 19.69 -10.65
N ILE A 372 16.75 19.25 -9.40
CA ILE A 372 16.93 20.15 -8.26
C ILE A 372 18.30 20.84 -8.33
N GLU A 373 18.43 21.94 -7.61
CA GLU A 373 19.69 22.64 -7.43
C GLU A 373 20.08 22.69 -5.95
N PRO A 374 21.22 22.14 -5.53
CA PRO A 374 21.77 22.44 -4.20
C PRO A 374 22.06 23.94 -4.10
N ARG A 375 21.42 24.61 -3.14
CA ARG A 375 21.50 26.07 -3.01
C ARG A 375 21.67 26.48 -1.55
N LEU A 376 22.51 27.42 -1.31
CA LEU A 376 22.66 28.05 -0.01
C LEU A 376 21.49 29.03 0.20
N SER A 377 20.67 28.78 1.22
CA SER A 377 19.46 29.55 1.48
C SER A 377 19.19 29.71 2.96
N LEU A 378 18.65 30.87 3.31
CA LEU A 378 18.23 31.19 4.67
C LEU A 378 16.81 30.64 4.86
N GLN A 379 16.65 29.55 5.64
CA GLN A 379 15.43 28.80 5.82
C GLN A 379 15.15 28.55 7.28
N TRP A 380 13.94 28.08 7.57
CA TRP A 380 13.53 27.60 8.90
C TRP A 380 13.71 26.09 9.00
N PHE A 381 14.29 25.66 10.12
CA PHE A 381 14.61 24.25 10.38
C PHE A 381 14.09 23.80 11.74
N LEU A 382 13.68 22.52 11.80
CA LEU A 382 13.42 21.82 13.05
C LEU A 382 14.59 20.85 13.31
N LYS A 383 15.17 20.92 14.52
CA LYS A 383 16.18 19.97 14.99
C LYS A 383 15.53 18.63 15.25
N MET A 384 15.94 17.61 14.53
CA MET A 384 15.24 16.33 14.53
C MET A 384 15.80 15.27 15.48
N GLN A 385 17.04 15.43 15.98
CA GLN A 385 17.66 14.41 16.83
C GLN A 385 16.83 14.10 18.09
N HIS A 386 16.35 15.13 18.80
CA HIS A 386 15.47 14.95 19.94
C HIS A 386 14.24 14.07 19.63
N PHE A 387 13.62 14.30 18.49
CA PHE A 387 12.44 13.54 18.07
C PHE A 387 12.77 12.10 17.68
N ALA A 388 13.94 11.88 17.08
CA ALA A 388 14.40 10.53 16.76
C ALA A 388 14.65 9.71 18.02
N ASP A 389 15.25 10.33 19.05
CA ASP A 389 15.58 9.67 20.32
C ASP A 389 14.31 9.19 21.06
N ILE A 390 13.20 9.94 20.97
CA ILE A 390 11.94 9.56 21.64
C ILE A 390 11.06 8.64 20.77
N ALA A 391 11.17 8.69 19.44
CA ALA A 391 10.31 7.94 18.52
C ALA A 391 10.85 6.55 18.16
N LEU A 392 12.16 6.31 18.27
CA LEU A 392 12.75 5.04 17.88
C LEU A 392 12.46 3.88 18.87
N PRO A 393 12.58 4.04 20.20
CA PRO A 393 12.44 2.94 21.14
C PRO A 393 11.08 2.22 21.10
N PRO A 394 9.92 2.89 21.01
CA PRO A 394 8.61 2.23 21.04
C PRO A 394 8.38 1.28 19.87
N VAL A 395 8.99 1.54 18.72
CA VAL A 395 8.89 0.67 17.54
C VAL A 395 9.86 -0.51 17.67
N LEU A 396 11.08 -0.29 18.17
CA LEU A 396 12.08 -1.35 18.34
C LEU A 396 11.70 -2.37 19.42
N ASN A 397 11.09 -1.93 20.51
CA ASN A 397 10.66 -2.83 21.60
C ASN A 397 9.29 -3.48 21.33
N GLY A 398 8.59 -3.12 20.26
CA GLY A 398 7.33 -3.71 19.82
C GLY A 398 6.10 -3.19 20.55
N GLU A 399 6.18 -2.08 21.29
CA GLU A 399 5.01 -1.40 21.86
C GLU A 399 4.13 -0.85 20.75
N LEU A 400 4.73 -0.19 19.75
CA LEU A 400 4.10 0.23 18.52
C LEU A 400 4.48 -0.74 17.39
N LYS A 401 3.49 -1.40 16.78
CA LYS A 401 3.70 -2.51 15.86
C LYS A 401 3.54 -2.09 14.40
N PHE A 402 4.45 -2.55 13.54
CA PHE A 402 4.38 -2.40 12.09
C PHE A 402 3.96 -3.71 11.41
N TYR A 403 2.99 -3.61 10.52
CA TYR A 403 2.51 -4.73 9.70
C TYR A 403 2.66 -4.37 8.20
N PRO A 404 3.54 -5.07 7.44
CA PRO A 404 4.46 -6.12 7.89
C PRO A 404 5.68 -5.56 8.63
N GLN A 405 6.27 -6.38 9.49
CA GLN A 405 7.39 -6.02 10.36
C GLN A 405 8.67 -5.60 9.60
N LYS A 406 8.81 -5.96 8.32
CA LYS A 406 9.98 -5.60 7.50
C LYS A 406 10.28 -4.09 7.48
N TYR A 407 9.26 -3.24 7.64
CA TYR A 407 9.42 -1.79 7.64
C TYR A 407 10.03 -1.21 8.92
N VAL A 408 10.18 -1.99 9.98
CA VAL A 408 10.89 -1.57 11.21
C VAL A 408 12.34 -1.23 10.91
N ASN A 409 13.02 -2.02 10.05
CA ASN A 409 14.41 -1.72 9.66
C ASN A 409 14.52 -0.43 8.84
N THR A 410 13.59 -0.18 7.93
CA THR A 410 13.53 1.05 7.15
C THR A 410 13.35 2.28 8.06
N TYR A 411 12.42 2.18 9.02
CA TYR A 411 12.18 3.22 10.02
C TYR A 411 13.43 3.49 10.89
N LYS A 412 14.05 2.41 11.41
CA LYS A 412 15.26 2.49 12.22
C LYS A 412 16.39 3.19 11.48
N ASN A 413 16.72 2.74 10.27
CA ASN A 413 17.82 3.28 9.48
C ASN A 413 17.66 4.77 9.20
N TRP A 414 16.44 5.24 8.96
CA TRP A 414 16.17 6.64 8.72
C TRP A 414 16.36 7.48 9.99
N LEU A 415 15.84 7.03 11.14
CA LEU A 415 15.95 7.74 12.41
C LEU A 415 17.38 7.81 12.94
N GLU A 416 18.17 6.76 12.75
CA GLU A 416 19.59 6.74 13.13
C GLU A 416 20.47 7.71 12.30
N ASN A 417 19.99 8.11 11.12
CA ASN A 417 20.68 9.03 10.20
C ASN A 417 19.90 10.32 9.94
N ILE A 418 19.05 10.70 10.87
CA ILE A 418 18.10 11.81 10.67
C ILE A 418 18.84 13.14 10.52
N GLN A 419 18.36 13.98 9.60
CA GLN A 419 18.82 15.33 9.36
C GLN A 419 17.80 16.34 9.87
N ASP A 420 18.24 17.57 10.14
CA ASP A 420 17.33 18.65 10.48
C ASP A 420 16.33 18.89 9.33
N TRP A 421 15.09 19.04 9.67
CA TRP A 421 14.00 19.19 8.72
C TRP A 421 13.83 20.66 8.29
N CYS A 422 14.02 20.96 7.01
CA CYS A 422 13.68 22.24 6.44
C CYS A 422 12.15 22.38 6.35
N ILE A 423 11.57 23.23 7.19
CA ILE A 423 10.12 23.38 7.35
C ILE A 423 9.53 24.56 6.60
N SER A 424 10.32 25.46 6.04
CA SER A 424 9.85 26.61 5.26
C SER A 424 9.72 26.29 3.78
N ARG A 425 8.69 26.84 3.17
CA ARG A 425 8.41 26.77 1.72
C ARG A 425 8.05 28.17 1.22
N GLN A 426 8.62 28.57 0.08
CA GLN A 426 8.36 29.84 -0.59
C GLN A 426 7.06 29.78 -1.37
N LEU A 427 5.96 29.55 -0.65
CA LEU A 427 4.61 29.39 -1.17
C LEU A 427 3.66 30.36 -0.47
N TRP A 428 2.53 30.64 -1.11
CA TRP A 428 1.44 31.36 -0.48
C TRP A 428 0.37 30.43 0.10
N TRP A 429 0.19 29.24 -0.48
CA TRP A 429 -0.77 28.26 -0.02
C TRP A 429 -0.16 27.35 1.07
N GLY A 430 -0.59 27.56 2.29
CA GLY A 430 -0.12 26.82 3.48
C GLY A 430 -0.22 27.65 4.75
N HIS A 431 0.21 27.08 5.87
CA HIS A 431 0.27 27.81 7.14
C HIS A 431 1.44 28.81 7.10
N ARG A 432 1.11 30.09 7.15
CA ARG A 432 2.13 31.15 7.16
C ARG A 432 2.93 31.11 8.45
N ILE A 433 4.24 31.17 8.34
CA ILE A 433 5.16 31.13 9.49
C ILE A 433 4.90 32.30 10.44
N PRO A 434 4.73 32.06 11.75
CA PRO A 434 4.34 33.09 12.72
C PRO A 434 5.56 33.86 13.27
N ALA A 435 6.47 34.28 12.38
CA ALA A 435 7.61 35.14 12.66
C ALA A 435 7.31 36.53 12.14
N TYR A 436 7.62 37.57 12.93
CA TYR A 436 7.32 38.98 12.64
C TYR A 436 8.60 39.79 12.75
N TYR A 437 9.02 40.37 11.63
CA TYR A 437 10.18 41.26 11.53
C TYR A 437 9.75 42.68 11.92
N TYR A 438 10.55 43.37 12.71
CA TYR A 438 10.21 44.68 13.24
C TYR A 438 11.19 45.79 12.90
N ASN A 439 12.30 45.49 12.22
CA ASN A 439 13.26 46.47 11.73
C ASN A 439 13.81 46.07 10.34
N GLU A 440 14.66 46.94 9.77
CA GLU A 440 15.29 46.71 8.47
C GLU A 440 16.48 45.74 8.56
N GLU A 441 17.09 45.57 9.74
CA GLU A 441 18.17 44.66 9.99
C GLU A 441 17.68 43.17 9.96
N GLY A 442 16.39 42.95 9.98
CA GLY A 442 15.79 41.63 9.90
C GLY A 442 15.64 40.96 11.27
N ASP A 443 15.69 41.72 12.35
CA ASP A 443 15.34 41.19 13.67
C ASP A 443 13.86 40.83 13.74
N PHE A 444 13.55 39.74 14.40
CA PHE A 444 12.20 39.22 14.48
C PHE A 444 11.81 38.71 15.86
N VAL A 445 10.50 38.49 16.03
CA VAL A 445 9.86 37.79 17.15
C VAL A 445 8.97 36.70 16.59
N VAL A 446 8.76 35.64 17.38
CA VAL A 446 7.84 34.54 17.05
C VAL A 446 6.69 34.56 18.03
N ALA A 447 5.47 34.63 17.54
CA ALA A 447 4.27 34.70 18.37
C ALA A 447 3.04 34.11 17.63
N GLU A 448 2.07 33.64 18.39
CA GLU A 448 0.85 33.04 17.87
C GLU A 448 -0.02 34.05 17.10
N THR A 449 -0.02 35.31 17.55
CA THR A 449 -0.81 36.39 16.93
C THR A 449 0.04 37.64 16.70
N ARG A 450 -0.42 38.52 15.83
CA ARG A 450 0.22 39.81 15.55
C ARG A 450 0.29 40.71 16.79
N GLU A 451 -0.75 40.69 17.64
CA GLU A 451 -0.81 41.47 18.87
C GLU A 451 0.25 40.97 19.87
N LYS A 452 0.40 39.66 20.04
CA LYS A 452 1.45 39.06 20.87
C LYS A 452 2.85 39.38 20.31
N ALA A 453 2.98 39.37 19.01
CA ALA A 453 4.25 39.73 18.34
C ALA A 453 4.63 41.21 18.59
N LEU A 454 3.64 42.11 18.52
CA LEU A 454 3.88 43.54 18.83
C LEU A 454 4.36 43.71 20.26
N ALA A 455 3.70 43.05 21.23
CA ALA A 455 4.10 43.12 22.62
C ALA A 455 5.53 42.60 22.86
N LEU A 456 5.94 41.52 22.19
CA LEU A 456 7.29 40.95 22.24
C LEU A 456 8.32 41.87 21.58
N ALA A 457 7.99 42.46 20.45
CA ALA A 457 8.87 43.38 19.73
C ALA A 457 9.10 44.67 20.57
N GLN A 458 8.05 45.22 21.21
CA GLN A 458 8.13 46.36 22.08
C GLN A 458 8.96 46.12 23.35
N GLN A 459 9.09 44.87 23.81
CA GLN A 459 10.03 44.55 24.89
C GLN A 459 11.50 44.68 24.46
N LYS A 460 11.78 44.49 23.17
CA LYS A 460 13.11 44.62 22.58
C LYS A 460 13.41 46.06 22.15
N ASP A 461 12.45 46.69 21.49
CA ASP A 461 12.48 48.12 21.11
C ASP A 461 11.10 48.73 21.34
N PRO A 462 10.97 49.61 22.40
CA PRO A 462 9.70 50.25 22.76
C PRO A 462 9.11 51.18 21.68
N LYS A 463 9.85 51.50 20.62
CA LYS A 463 9.41 52.35 19.52
C LYS A 463 8.63 51.62 18.46
N VAL A 464 8.69 50.30 18.41
CA VAL A 464 8.01 49.47 17.41
C VAL A 464 6.50 49.67 17.51
N THR A 465 5.90 49.92 16.37
CA THR A 465 4.45 50.03 16.17
C THR A 465 3.94 48.86 15.35
N ASP A 466 2.63 48.72 15.31
CA ASP A 466 2.02 47.65 14.47
C ASP A 466 2.39 47.80 12.97
N ALA A 467 2.55 49.02 12.50
CA ALA A 467 2.92 49.31 11.11
C ALA A 467 4.34 48.84 10.75
N ASP A 468 5.23 48.69 11.73
CA ASP A 468 6.60 48.22 11.53
C ASP A 468 6.68 46.69 11.41
N LEU A 469 5.65 45.97 11.87
CA LEU A 469 5.63 44.51 11.82
C LEU A 469 5.36 43.97 10.42
N ARG A 470 6.27 43.13 9.96
CA ARG A 470 6.14 42.37 8.69
C ARG A 470 6.18 40.87 9.01
N GLN A 471 5.08 40.18 8.78
CA GLN A 471 5.08 38.71 8.96
C GLN A 471 5.90 38.04 7.85
N GLU A 472 6.58 36.95 8.23
CA GLU A 472 7.28 36.06 7.29
C GLU A 472 6.40 35.71 6.07
N GLU A 473 6.98 35.72 4.89
CA GLU A 473 6.24 35.41 3.64
C GLU A 473 6.13 33.91 3.39
N ASP A 474 7.05 33.13 3.95
CA ASP A 474 7.08 31.69 3.73
C ASP A 474 5.94 30.96 4.46
N ALA A 475 5.47 29.89 3.87
CA ALA A 475 4.56 28.94 4.48
C ALA A 475 5.33 27.73 5.05
N LEU A 476 4.68 27.01 5.96
CA LEU A 476 5.18 25.75 6.49
C LEU A 476 4.98 24.61 5.49
N ASP A 477 5.89 23.65 5.52
CA ASP A 477 5.73 22.36 4.87
C ASP A 477 4.41 21.70 5.28
N THR A 478 3.68 21.12 4.32
CA THR A 478 2.40 20.45 4.59
C THR A 478 2.50 19.40 5.69
N TRP A 479 3.63 18.69 5.78
CA TRP A 479 3.87 17.67 6.79
C TRP A 479 3.98 18.23 8.22
N PHE A 480 4.26 19.52 8.38
CA PHE A 480 4.28 20.19 9.69
C PHE A 480 2.86 20.43 10.25
N SER A 481 1.82 20.28 9.42
CA SER A 481 0.44 20.22 9.89
C SER A 481 -0.05 18.79 10.06
N SER A 482 0.22 17.93 9.08
CA SER A 482 -0.29 16.56 9.07
C SER A 482 0.33 15.67 10.16
N TRP A 483 1.53 15.98 10.66
CA TRP A 483 2.12 15.22 11.77
C TRP A 483 1.33 15.36 13.08
N LEU A 484 0.53 16.41 13.23
CA LEU A 484 -0.36 16.63 14.37
C LEU A 484 -1.73 15.96 14.22
N TRP A 485 -2.00 15.31 13.07
CA TRP A 485 -3.33 14.85 12.71
C TRP A 485 -4.05 14.06 13.79
N PRO A 486 -3.53 12.98 14.37
CA PRO A 486 -4.25 12.23 15.41
C PRO A 486 -4.46 13.00 16.70
N ILE A 487 -3.69 14.05 16.97
CA ILE A 487 -3.80 14.87 18.17
C ILE A 487 -4.79 16.02 17.93
N SER A 488 -4.63 16.71 16.81
CA SER A 488 -5.42 17.91 16.49
C SER A 488 -6.88 17.60 16.16
N LEU A 489 -7.18 16.39 15.66
CA LEU A 489 -8.56 15.95 15.44
C LEU A 489 -9.39 15.88 16.73
N PHE A 490 -8.73 15.63 17.86
CA PHE A 490 -9.35 15.62 19.20
C PHE A 490 -8.95 16.85 20.04
N ASP A 491 -8.58 17.93 19.38
CA ASP A 491 -8.20 19.22 19.98
C ASP A 491 -7.12 19.11 21.07
N GLY A 492 -6.21 18.13 20.92
CA GLY A 492 -5.23 17.78 21.96
C GLY A 492 -4.11 18.80 22.16
N ILE A 493 -3.85 19.66 21.17
CA ILE A 493 -2.85 20.73 21.26
C ILE A 493 -3.41 21.96 21.97
N ASN A 494 -4.64 22.39 21.61
CA ASN A 494 -5.26 23.56 22.20
C ASN A 494 -5.86 23.25 23.57
N ASN A 495 -6.33 22.03 23.77
CA ASN A 495 -7.02 21.55 24.98
C ASN A 495 -6.41 20.22 25.47
N PRO A 496 -5.15 20.21 25.95
CA PRO A 496 -4.47 19.00 26.39
C PRO A 496 -5.26 18.24 27.45
N GLY A 497 -5.35 16.91 27.27
CA GLY A 497 -6.00 16.04 28.27
C GLY A 497 -7.53 16.14 28.31
N ASN A 498 -8.17 16.69 27.28
CA ASN A 498 -9.62 16.72 27.17
C ASN A 498 -10.25 15.30 27.09
N GLU A 499 -11.56 15.19 27.25
CA GLU A 499 -12.28 13.92 27.32
C GLU A 499 -12.17 13.10 26.02
N GLU A 500 -12.30 13.74 24.86
CA GLU A 500 -12.21 13.05 23.56
C GLU A 500 -10.82 12.53 23.31
N LEU A 501 -9.77 13.30 23.60
CA LEU A 501 -8.39 12.85 23.48
C LEU A 501 -8.13 11.63 24.37
N LYS A 502 -8.57 11.66 25.64
CA LYS A 502 -8.41 10.52 26.56
C LYS A 502 -9.15 9.26 26.09
N TYR A 503 -10.28 9.43 25.42
CA TYR A 503 -11.11 8.32 24.98
C TYR A 503 -10.64 7.70 23.65
N TYR A 504 -10.33 8.52 22.65
CA TYR A 504 -10.02 8.06 21.30
C TYR A 504 -8.53 7.88 21.00
N TYR A 505 -7.65 8.50 21.76
CA TYR A 505 -6.20 8.44 21.59
C TYR A 505 -5.54 7.55 22.68
N PRO A 506 -4.57 6.67 22.35
CA PRO A 506 -4.05 6.37 21.02
C PRO A 506 -5.09 5.74 20.09
N THR A 507 -5.01 6.04 18.80
CA THR A 507 -5.87 5.37 17.81
C THR A 507 -5.45 3.89 17.66
N ASN A 508 -6.32 3.03 17.13
CA ASN A 508 -6.08 1.59 17.11
C ASN A 508 -5.09 1.20 16.02
N VAL A 509 -5.30 1.70 14.81
CA VAL A 509 -4.44 1.41 13.67
C VAL A 509 -4.37 2.58 12.70
N LEU A 510 -3.18 2.85 12.21
CA LEU A 510 -2.96 3.71 11.05
C LEU A 510 -2.83 2.82 9.81
N VAL A 511 -3.64 3.07 8.78
CA VAL A 511 -3.55 2.37 7.49
C VAL A 511 -2.99 3.34 6.46
N THR A 512 -1.81 3.07 5.92
CA THR A 512 -1.12 4.00 5.02
C THR A 512 -0.19 3.27 4.05
N GLY A 513 0.29 3.97 3.02
CA GLY A 513 1.34 3.48 2.13
C GLY A 513 2.72 3.55 2.77
N PRO A 514 3.65 2.64 2.43
CA PRO A 514 5.01 2.65 2.95
C PRO A 514 5.86 3.81 2.41
N ASP A 515 5.46 4.42 1.33
CA ASP A 515 6.11 5.55 0.67
C ASP A 515 6.10 6.83 1.52
N ILE A 516 5.21 6.92 2.52
CA ILE A 516 5.13 8.05 3.43
C ILE A 516 5.56 7.73 4.88
N ILE A 517 6.35 6.69 5.08
CA ILE A 517 6.91 6.35 6.42
C ILE A 517 7.65 7.56 7.00
N PHE A 518 8.56 8.17 6.23
CA PHE A 518 9.39 9.27 6.69
C PHE A 518 8.64 10.59 6.76
N PHE A 519 7.71 10.81 5.83
CA PHE A 519 6.96 12.05 5.74
C PHE A 519 5.90 12.18 6.84
N TRP A 520 5.22 11.08 7.14
CA TRP A 520 4.02 11.15 7.97
C TRP A 520 4.05 10.21 9.18
N VAL A 521 4.26 8.91 8.98
CA VAL A 521 4.20 7.92 10.07
C VAL A 521 5.20 8.25 11.18
N SER A 522 6.47 8.43 10.82
CA SER A 522 7.54 8.75 11.77
C SER A 522 7.28 10.07 12.50
N ARG A 523 6.86 11.09 11.75
CA ARG A 523 6.60 12.43 12.28
C ARG A 523 5.39 12.46 13.22
N MET A 524 4.34 11.68 12.95
CA MET A 524 3.22 11.52 13.89
C MET A 524 3.65 10.83 15.18
N ILE A 525 4.52 9.83 15.11
CA ILE A 525 5.08 9.17 16.31
C ILE A 525 5.86 10.19 17.14
N MET A 526 6.70 11.00 16.49
CA MET A 526 7.46 12.09 17.14
C MET A 526 6.53 13.07 17.85
N SER A 527 5.55 13.63 17.17
CA SER A 527 4.60 14.59 17.75
C SER A 527 3.73 13.98 18.86
N GLY A 528 3.37 12.71 18.73
CA GLY A 528 2.59 11.99 19.74
C GLY A 528 3.34 11.91 21.06
N TYR A 529 4.59 11.47 21.04
CA TYR A 529 5.41 11.41 22.25
C TYR A 529 5.78 12.78 22.79
N GLU A 530 6.02 13.78 21.93
CA GLU A 530 6.34 15.14 22.36
C GLU A 530 5.16 15.84 23.07
N TYR A 531 3.94 15.73 22.54
CA TYR A 531 2.81 16.52 22.99
C TYR A 531 1.79 15.77 23.84
N VAL A 532 1.70 14.45 23.72
CA VAL A 532 0.78 13.62 24.50
C VAL A 532 1.53 12.70 25.47
N GLY A 533 2.78 12.37 25.16
CA GLY A 533 3.59 11.43 25.95
C GLY A 533 3.25 9.97 25.69
N ASP A 534 2.53 9.68 24.61
CA ASP A 534 2.10 8.32 24.22
C ASP A 534 2.08 8.18 22.70
N MET A 535 2.07 6.92 22.23
CA MET A 535 2.01 6.60 20.81
C MET A 535 0.73 7.14 20.15
N PRO A 536 0.79 7.66 18.92
CA PRO A 536 -0.39 8.19 18.23
C PRO A 536 -1.35 7.09 17.74
N PHE A 537 -0.84 5.90 17.51
CA PHE A 537 -1.56 4.70 17.09
C PHE A 537 -0.84 3.46 17.63
N ARG A 538 -1.60 2.41 17.94
CA ARG A 538 -1.03 1.15 18.46
C ARG A 538 -0.34 0.32 17.40
N SER A 539 -0.82 0.41 16.17
CA SER A 539 -0.30 -0.35 15.03
C SER A 539 -0.30 0.48 13.76
N VAL A 540 0.61 0.16 12.85
CA VAL A 540 0.62 0.67 11.47
C VAL A 540 0.46 -0.49 10.52
N TYR A 541 -0.57 -0.43 9.68
CA TYR A 541 -0.77 -1.36 8.57
C TYR A 541 -0.33 -0.68 7.27
N PHE A 542 0.71 -1.19 6.65
CA PHE A 542 1.20 -0.69 5.37
C PHE A 542 0.52 -1.42 4.22
N THR A 543 -0.18 -0.66 3.38
CA THR A 543 -0.80 -1.19 2.16
C THR A 543 0.25 -1.43 1.07
N GLY A 544 -0.04 -2.33 0.15
CA GLY A 544 0.72 -2.43 -1.10
C GLY A 544 0.44 -1.25 -2.05
N ILE A 545 1.34 -1.05 -3.01
CA ILE A 545 1.13 -0.10 -4.10
C ILE A 545 0.31 -0.79 -5.20
N VAL A 546 -0.73 -0.11 -5.67
CA VAL A 546 -1.54 -0.62 -6.78
C VAL A 546 -0.81 -0.34 -8.11
N ARG A 547 -0.55 -1.41 -8.86
CA ARG A 547 0.15 -1.40 -10.14
C ARG A 547 -0.74 -1.91 -11.26
N ASP A 548 -0.46 -1.49 -12.47
CA ASP A 548 -1.12 -2.03 -13.67
C ASP A 548 -0.63 -3.46 -13.99
N LYS A 549 -1.22 -4.09 -14.98
CA LYS A 549 -0.87 -5.45 -15.44
C LYS A 549 0.60 -5.61 -15.89
N LEU A 550 1.27 -4.49 -16.21
CA LEU A 550 2.68 -4.46 -16.58
C LEU A 550 3.62 -4.20 -15.39
N GLY A 551 3.07 -4.13 -14.18
CA GLY A 551 3.83 -3.87 -12.94
C GLY A 551 4.20 -2.40 -12.73
N ARG A 552 3.70 -1.45 -13.53
CA ARG A 552 3.96 -0.02 -13.38
C ARG A 552 3.04 0.58 -12.33
N LYS A 553 3.55 1.48 -11.49
CA LYS A 553 2.73 2.25 -10.53
C LYS A 553 1.62 2.97 -11.30
N MET A 554 0.37 2.80 -10.86
CA MET A 554 -0.76 3.51 -11.46
C MET A 554 -0.66 5.01 -11.20
N SER A 555 -0.80 5.80 -12.24
CA SER A 555 -0.84 7.26 -12.16
C SER A 555 -1.75 7.84 -13.25
N LYS A 556 -2.32 9.01 -12.96
CA LYS A 556 -3.15 9.74 -13.94
C LYS A 556 -2.34 10.22 -15.14
N SER A 557 -1.07 10.58 -14.92
CA SER A 557 -0.17 11.05 -15.98
C SER A 557 0.15 9.96 -17.00
N LEU A 558 0.18 8.68 -16.58
CA LEU A 558 0.40 7.54 -17.47
C LEU A 558 -0.91 7.03 -18.10
N GLY A 559 -2.08 7.49 -17.66
CA GLY A 559 -3.37 7.02 -18.16
C GLY A 559 -3.65 5.52 -17.89
N ASN A 560 -2.93 4.91 -16.95
CA ASN A 560 -3.02 3.49 -16.62
C ASN A 560 -3.84 3.19 -15.36
N SER A 561 -4.48 4.21 -14.77
CA SER A 561 -5.38 4.05 -13.61
C SER A 561 -6.82 4.23 -14.06
N PRO A 562 -7.69 3.20 -13.90
CA PRO A 562 -9.11 3.35 -14.17
C PRO A 562 -9.73 4.36 -13.21
N ASP A 563 -10.82 5.00 -13.63
CA ASP A 563 -11.62 5.85 -12.75
C ASP A 563 -12.37 4.98 -11.73
N PRO A 564 -12.18 5.20 -10.42
CA PRO A 564 -12.86 4.42 -9.39
C PRO A 564 -14.38 4.51 -9.46
N ILE A 565 -14.94 5.64 -9.86
CA ILE A 565 -16.39 5.83 -9.97
C ILE A 565 -16.95 5.02 -11.13
N GLU A 566 -16.28 5.01 -12.28
CA GLU A 566 -16.68 4.16 -13.42
C GLU A 566 -16.67 2.67 -13.06
N LEU A 567 -15.68 2.23 -12.28
CA LEU A 567 -15.63 0.85 -11.77
C LEU A 567 -16.81 0.54 -10.83
N ILE A 568 -17.14 1.45 -9.92
CA ILE A 568 -18.29 1.30 -9.02
C ILE A 568 -19.59 1.25 -9.83
N GLU A 569 -19.75 2.06 -10.86
CA GLU A 569 -20.93 2.05 -11.73
C GLU A 569 -21.07 0.75 -12.52
N LYS A 570 -19.94 0.15 -12.89
CA LYS A 570 -19.90 -1.10 -13.68
C LYS A 570 -20.09 -2.36 -12.82
N PHE A 571 -19.51 -2.40 -11.64
CA PHE A 571 -19.41 -3.61 -10.81
C PHE A 571 -20.15 -3.50 -9.45
N GLY A 572 -20.59 -2.31 -9.07
CA GLY A 572 -21.07 -2.00 -7.73
C GLY A 572 -19.94 -1.76 -6.74
N ALA A 573 -20.19 -1.00 -5.67
CA ALA A 573 -19.21 -0.72 -4.64
C ALA A 573 -18.71 -2.00 -3.94
N ASP A 574 -19.62 -2.93 -3.60
CA ASP A 574 -19.27 -4.22 -3.00
C ASP A 574 -18.38 -5.05 -3.93
N GLY A 575 -18.63 -5.02 -5.25
CA GLY A 575 -17.82 -5.71 -6.24
C GLY A 575 -16.39 -5.16 -6.32
N VAL A 576 -16.24 -3.83 -6.31
CA VAL A 576 -14.94 -3.16 -6.31
C VAL A 576 -14.19 -3.43 -5.01
N ARG A 577 -14.84 -3.29 -3.85
CA ARG A 577 -14.25 -3.57 -2.53
C ARG A 577 -13.72 -5.00 -2.44
N MET A 578 -14.52 -5.98 -2.85
CA MET A 578 -14.11 -7.37 -2.88
C MET A 578 -12.95 -7.60 -3.85
N GLY A 579 -13.01 -7.05 -5.06
CA GLY A 579 -11.95 -7.17 -6.06
C GLY A 579 -10.61 -6.63 -5.57
N MET A 580 -10.62 -5.49 -4.89
CA MET A 580 -9.43 -4.92 -4.27
C MET A 580 -8.86 -5.84 -3.19
N MET A 581 -9.71 -6.40 -2.33
CA MET A 581 -9.29 -7.22 -1.20
C MET A 581 -8.80 -8.61 -1.59
N LEU A 582 -9.31 -9.21 -2.66
CA LEU A 582 -8.87 -10.54 -3.12
C LEU A 582 -7.40 -10.58 -3.54
N SER A 583 -6.81 -9.44 -3.90
CA SER A 583 -5.43 -9.32 -4.38
C SER A 583 -4.48 -8.56 -3.45
N ALA A 584 -4.88 -8.26 -2.22
CA ALA A 584 -4.23 -7.30 -1.34
C ALA A 584 -3.59 -7.90 -0.07
N PRO A 585 -2.54 -8.74 -0.15
CA PRO A 585 -1.78 -9.11 1.05
C PRO A 585 -1.03 -7.89 1.60
N ALA A 586 -0.93 -7.79 2.93
CA ALA A 586 -0.26 -6.67 3.60
C ALA A 586 1.16 -6.41 3.07
N GLY A 587 1.44 -5.17 2.69
CA GLY A 587 2.77 -4.70 2.32
C GLY A 587 3.35 -5.24 1.01
N ASN A 588 2.56 -5.94 0.19
CA ASN A 588 2.96 -6.36 -1.15
C ASN A 588 2.22 -5.55 -2.21
N ASP A 589 2.90 -5.28 -3.32
CA ASP A 589 2.29 -4.59 -4.45
C ASP A 589 1.17 -5.43 -5.07
N ILE A 590 0.14 -4.75 -5.55
CA ILE A 590 -1.05 -5.35 -6.12
C ILE A 590 -1.06 -5.10 -7.61
N LEU A 591 -1.12 -6.15 -8.39
CA LEU A 591 -1.42 -6.07 -9.81
C LEU A 591 -2.95 -6.01 -9.96
N PHE A 592 -3.47 -4.82 -10.22
CA PHE A 592 -4.91 -4.62 -10.37
C PHE A 592 -5.42 -5.17 -11.70
N ASP A 593 -6.50 -5.96 -11.62
CA ASP A 593 -7.25 -6.44 -12.76
C ASP A 593 -8.76 -6.24 -12.53
N GLU A 594 -9.45 -5.65 -13.49
CA GLU A 594 -10.90 -5.48 -13.45
C GLU A 594 -11.67 -6.82 -13.33
N ALA A 595 -11.08 -7.92 -13.79
CA ALA A 595 -11.65 -9.26 -13.62
C ALA A 595 -11.90 -9.64 -12.15
N LEU A 596 -11.13 -9.07 -11.22
CA LEU A 596 -11.35 -9.26 -9.79
C LEU A 596 -12.61 -8.53 -9.30
N CYS A 597 -12.88 -7.35 -9.84
CA CYS A 597 -14.15 -6.63 -9.55
C CYS A 597 -15.35 -7.37 -10.15
N GLU A 598 -15.18 -7.98 -11.33
CA GLU A 598 -16.19 -8.83 -11.92
C GLU A 598 -16.46 -10.08 -11.08
N GLN A 599 -15.43 -10.70 -10.52
CA GLN A 599 -15.57 -11.81 -9.55
C GLN A 599 -16.39 -11.37 -8.33
N GLY A 600 -16.14 -10.18 -7.81
CA GLY A 600 -16.92 -9.59 -6.71
C GLY A 600 -18.39 -9.41 -7.08
N ARG A 601 -18.68 -8.86 -8.26
CA ARG A 601 -20.07 -8.75 -8.78
C ARG A 601 -20.73 -10.11 -8.92
N ASN A 602 -20.03 -11.10 -9.43
CA ASN A 602 -20.57 -12.46 -9.59
C ASN A 602 -20.85 -13.11 -8.24
N PHE A 603 -20.04 -12.80 -7.23
CA PHE A 603 -20.31 -13.25 -5.86
C PHE A 603 -21.57 -12.59 -5.28
N ASN A 604 -21.78 -11.29 -5.48
CA ASN A 604 -23.05 -10.62 -5.13
C ASN A 604 -24.26 -11.36 -5.75
N ASN A 605 -24.20 -11.69 -7.02
CA ASN A 605 -25.26 -12.42 -7.70
C ASN A 605 -25.47 -13.83 -7.11
N LYS A 606 -24.39 -14.49 -6.70
CA LYS A 606 -24.47 -15.81 -6.05
C LYS A 606 -25.20 -15.71 -4.71
N ILE A 607 -24.84 -14.73 -3.88
CA ILE A 607 -25.46 -14.48 -2.58
C ILE A 607 -26.94 -14.17 -2.76
N TRP A 608 -27.26 -13.28 -3.69
CA TRP A 608 -28.65 -12.89 -4.01
C TRP A 608 -29.50 -14.07 -4.43
N ASN A 609 -29.00 -14.88 -5.34
CA ASN A 609 -29.73 -16.06 -5.85
C ASN A 609 -29.89 -17.12 -4.77
N ALA A 610 -28.90 -17.37 -3.93
CA ALA A 610 -29.01 -18.30 -2.80
C ALA A 610 -30.07 -17.82 -1.79
N PHE A 611 -30.12 -16.53 -1.51
CA PHE A 611 -31.13 -15.95 -0.62
C PHE A 611 -32.53 -16.10 -1.20
N ARG A 612 -32.74 -15.78 -2.49
CA ARG A 612 -34.03 -15.97 -3.17
C ARG A 612 -34.46 -17.43 -3.15
N LEU A 613 -33.54 -18.37 -3.38
CA LEU A 613 -33.82 -19.81 -3.33
C LEU A 613 -34.37 -20.18 -1.95
N VAL A 614 -33.72 -19.83 -0.86
CA VAL A 614 -34.14 -20.16 0.50
C VAL A 614 -35.50 -19.52 0.82
N LYS A 615 -35.69 -18.24 0.49
CA LYS A 615 -36.97 -17.53 0.73
C LYS A 615 -38.13 -18.07 -0.12
N SER A 616 -37.86 -18.79 -1.19
CA SER A 616 -38.88 -19.43 -2.02
C SER A 616 -39.39 -20.79 -1.50
N TRP A 617 -38.74 -21.36 -0.49
CA TRP A 617 -39.11 -22.64 0.06
C TRP A 617 -40.49 -22.60 0.75
N LYS A 618 -41.30 -23.61 0.51
CA LYS A 618 -42.53 -23.84 1.29
C LYS A 618 -42.14 -24.47 2.61
N VAL A 619 -42.63 -23.91 3.71
CA VAL A 619 -42.36 -24.40 5.06
C VAL A 619 -43.56 -25.17 5.59
N ALA A 620 -43.31 -26.32 6.21
CA ALA A 620 -44.38 -27.12 6.81
C ALA A 620 -45.00 -26.40 8.01
N ASP A 621 -46.32 -26.50 8.12
CA ASP A 621 -47.07 -25.92 9.24
C ASP A 621 -46.82 -26.75 10.52
N SER A 622 -46.18 -26.16 11.51
CA SER A 622 -45.84 -26.80 12.78
C SER A 622 -47.07 -27.14 13.64
N SER A 623 -48.21 -26.52 13.34
CA SER A 623 -49.50 -26.82 14.01
C SER A 623 -50.19 -28.08 13.48
N ASN A 624 -49.71 -28.62 12.36
CA ASN A 624 -50.29 -29.82 11.74
C ASN A 624 -49.59 -31.09 12.27
N PRO A 625 -50.26 -32.04 12.95
CA PRO A 625 -49.67 -33.28 13.44
C PRO A 625 -49.06 -34.17 12.37
N SER A 626 -49.40 -33.96 11.10
CA SER A 626 -48.82 -34.64 9.94
C SER A 626 -47.66 -33.90 9.29
N SER A 627 -47.18 -32.78 9.88
CA SER A 627 -46.00 -32.06 9.40
C SER A 627 -44.77 -32.96 9.43
N PRO A 628 -43.91 -32.91 8.40
CA PRO A 628 -42.68 -33.70 8.40
C PRO A 628 -41.78 -33.27 9.57
N SER A 629 -41.35 -34.27 10.35
CA SER A 629 -40.24 -34.07 11.30
C SER A 629 -38.94 -33.77 10.56
N CYS A 630 -38.00 -33.13 11.26
CA CYS A 630 -36.66 -32.91 10.71
C CYS A 630 -36.04 -34.26 10.31
N PRO A 631 -35.72 -34.48 9.03
CA PRO A 631 -35.03 -35.71 8.61
C PRO A 631 -33.67 -35.81 9.23
N SER A 632 -33.22 -37.04 9.56
CA SER A 632 -31.87 -37.23 10.14
C SER A 632 -30.76 -36.65 9.26
N SER A 633 -30.91 -36.67 7.94
CA SER A 633 -29.98 -36.02 6.99
C SER A 633 -29.93 -34.52 7.16
N ASN A 634 -31.05 -33.85 7.36
CA ASN A 634 -31.10 -32.41 7.55
C ASN A 634 -30.50 -32.02 8.92
N SER A 635 -30.78 -32.79 9.98
CA SER A 635 -30.20 -32.60 11.30
C SER A 635 -28.67 -32.72 11.29
N ILE A 636 -28.15 -33.70 10.57
CA ILE A 636 -26.68 -33.85 10.40
C ILE A 636 -26.10 -32.69 9.58
N ALA A 637 -26.73 -32.31 8.49
CA ALA A 637 -26.31 -31.23 7.63
C ALA A 637 -26.28 -29.86 8.39
N THR A 638 -27.34 -29.58 9.19
CA THR A 638 -27.40 -28.37 10.02
C THR A 638 -26.30 -28.37 11.10
N SER A 639 -26.12 -29.49 11.80
CA SER A 639 -25.08 -29.63 12.82
C SER A 639 -23.66 -29.46 12.22
N TRP A 640 -23.42 -30.04 11.05
CA TRP A 640 -22.17 -29.88 10.32
C TRP A 640 -21.91 -28.43 9.90
N PHE A 641 -22.89 -27.76 9.33
CA PHE A 641 -22.68 -26.39 8.89
C PHE A 641 -22.50 -25.43 10.06
N GLU A 642 -23.19 -25.69 11.16
CA GLU A 642 -22.98 -24.95 12.42
C GLU A 642 -21.54 -25.13 12.95
N ALA A 643 -21.01 -26.37 12.91
CA ALA A 643 -19.61 -26.65 13.23
C ALA A 643 -18.63 -25.91 12.30
N LYS A 644 -18.94 -25.88 11.00
CA LYS A 644 -18.16 -25.20 9.99
C LYS A 644 -18.15 -23.67 10.16
N LEU A 645 -19.27 -23.08 10.56
CA LEU A 645 -19.38 -21.67 10.94
C LEU A 645 -18.47 -21.34 12.13
N ARG A 646 -18.47 -22.16 13.18
CA ARG A 646 -17.63 -21.97 14.37
C ARG A 646 -16.14 -22.05 14.02
N GLU A 647 -15.75 -23.06 13.24
CA GLU A 647 -14.37 -23.23 12.79
C GLU A 647 -13.90 -22.02 11.98
N THR A 648 -14.66 -21.65 10.96
CA THR A 648 -14.29 -20.54 10.06
C THR A 648 -14.32 -19.19 10.78
N ASN A 649 -15.25 -18.96 11.71
CA ASN A 649 -15.26 -17.71 12.47
C ASN A 649 -14.01 -17.57 13.35
N ALA A 650 -13.57 -18.66 14.00
CA ALA A 650 -12.34 -18.67 14.79
C ALA A 650 -11.09 -18.39 13.92
N GLU A 651 -11.05 -18.95 12.69
CA GLU A 651 -10.00 -18.66 11.71
C GLU A 651 -10.02 -17.18 11.31
N VAL A 652 -11.19 -16.64 11.00
CA VAL A 652 -11.37 -15.23 10.61
C VAL A 652 -10.94 -14.29 11.73
N ASP A 653 -11.28 -14.57 12.98
CA ASP A 653 -10.85 -13.80 14.14
C ASP A 653 -9.34 -13.77 14.31
N ASP A 654 -8.66 -14.91 14.13
CA ASP A 654 -7.20 -15.01 14.17
C ASP A 654 -6.56 -14.21 13.02
N LEU A 655 -7.12 -14.31 11.80
CA LEU A 655 -6.64 -13.58 10.64
C LEU A 655 -6.79 -12.06 10.81
N PHE A 656 -7.90 -11.58 11.37
CA PHE A 656 -8.06 -10.15 11.68
C PHE A 656 -7.06 -9.66 12.72
N LYS A 657 -6.81 -10.42 13.78
CA LYS A 657 -5.79 -10.10 14.80
C LYS A 657 -4.38 -9.97 14.20
N LYS A 658 -4.11 -10.70 13.13
CA LYS A 658 -2.84 -10.68 12.39
C LYS A 658 -2.84 -9.70 11.21
N TYR A 659 -3.90 -8.93 11.01
CA TYR A 659 -4.12 -8.06 9.84
C TYR A 659 -4.02 -8.78 8.48
N ARG A 660 -4.37 -10.08 8.44
CA ARG A 660 -4.44 -10.88 7.20
C ARG A 660 -5.85 -10.77 6.59
N ILE A 661 -6.25 -9.57 6.24
CA ILE A 661 -7.65 -9.22 5.89
C ILE A 661 -8.11 -9.89 4.59
N SER A 662 -7.24 -9.99 3.59
CA SER A 662 -7.55 -10.69 2.33
C SER A 662 -7.83 -12.17 2.54
N GLU A 663 -7.09 -12.81 3.43
CA GLU A 663 -7.28 -14.22 3.76
C GLU A 663 -8.54 -14.42 4.59
N ALA A 664 -8.88 -13.47 5.45
CA ALA A 664 -10.15 -13.48 6.17
C ALA A 664 -11.34 -13.43 5.20
N LEU A 665 -11.31 -12.55 4.19
CA LEU A 665 -12.31 -12.51 3.13
C LEU A 665 -12.37 -13.84 2.36
N MET A 666 -11.23 -14.42 2.01
CA MET A 666 -11.18 -15.68 1.26
C MET A 666 -11.76 -16.85 2.07
N ALA A 667 -11.54 -16.88 3.39
CA ALA A 667 -12.16 -17.88 4.27
C ALA A 667 -13.70 -17.77 4.27
N VAL A 668 -14.25 -16.57 4.39
CA VAL A 668 -15.69 -16.33 4.35
C VAL A 668 -16.27 -16.61 2.95
N TYR A 669 -15.54 -16.22 1.89
CA TYR A 669 -15.93 -16.51 0.51
C TYR A 669 -16.09 -18.01 0.27
N LYS A 670 -15.09 -18.82 0.68
CA LYS A 670 -15.13 -20.28 0.57
C LYS A 670 -16.24 -20.89 1.43
N LEU A 671 -16.42 -20.39 2.66
CA LEU A 671 -17.50 -20.83 3.52
C LEU A 671 -18.87 -20.64 2.85
N PHE A 672 -19.08 -19.48 2.21
CA PHE A 672 -20.35 -19.21 1.52
C PHE A 672 -20.47 -19.98 0.20
N TRP A 673 -19.45 -19.87 -0.67
CA TRP A 673 -19.53 -20.42 -2.03
C TRP A 673 -19.48 -21.94 -2.03
N ASP A 674 -18.48 -22.52 -1.39
CA ASP A 674 -18.21 -23.95 -1.42
C ASP A 674 -19.05 -24.70 -0.40
N GLU A 675 -19.01 -24.28 0.87
CA GLU A 675 -19.64 -25.05 1.94
C GLU A 675 -21.14 -24.80 2.03
N PHE A 676 -21.59 -23.55 2.11
CA PHE A 676 -23.01 -23.23 2.24
C PHE A 676 -23.76 -23.47 0.95
N SER A 677 -23.37 -22.83 -0.15
CA SER A 677 -24.13 -22.85 -1.39
C SER A 677 -24.00 -24.19 -2.14
N SER A 678 -22.77 -24.75 -2.23
CA SER A 678 -22.54 -25.95 -3.05
C SER A 678 -22.81 -27.26 -2.31
N TRP A 679 -22.72 -27.27 -0.97
CA TRP A 679 -22.97 -28.47 -0.18
C TRP A 679 -24.18 -28.35 0.73
N TYR A 680 -24.21 -27.42 1.67
CA TYR A 680 -25.30 -27.35 2.67
C TYR A 680 -26.66 -27.18 2.03
N LEU A 681 -26.84 -26.19 1.16
CA LEU A 681 -28.13 -25.94 0.50
C LEU A 681 -28.57 -27.14 -0.36
N GLU A 682 -27.62 -27.81 -1.02
CA GLU A 682 -27.98 -29.03 -1.80
C GLU A 682 -28.39 -30.21 -0.90
N MET A 683 -27.78 -30.33 0.29
CA MET A 683 -28.16 -31.37 1.28
C MET A 683 -29.58 -31.16 1.78
N VAL A 684 -29.98 -29.91 2.09
CA VAL A 684 -31.26 -29.62 2.76
C VAL A 684 -32.38 -29.14 1.81
N LYS A 685 -32.08 -28.79 0.56
CA LYS A 685 -33.12 -28.29 -0.36
C LYS A 685 -34.29 -29.25 -0.49
N PRO A 686 -35.54 -28.71 -0.70
CA PRO A 686 -36.72 -29.53 -0.84
C PRO A 686 -36.59 -30.57 -1.95
N ALA A 687 -37.12 -31.75 -1.71
CA ALA A 687 -37.35 -32.74 -2.76
C ALA A 687 -38.47 -32.28 -3.71
N TYR A 688 -38.40 -32.71 -4.97
CA TYR A 688 -39.48 -32.54 -5.94
C TYR A 688 -40.20 -33.88 -6.16
N VAL A 689 -41.48 -33.86 -5.95
CA VAL A 689 -42.35 -35.04 -6.20
C VAL A 689 -43.40 -34.63 -7.22
N ASN A 690 -43.48 -35.35 -8.35
CA ASN A 690 -44.39 -35.04 -9.46
C ASN A 690 -44.32 -33.60 -9.99
N GLY A 691 -43.11 -32.98 -9.93
CA GLY A 691 -42.89 -31.61 -10.40
C GLY A 691 -43.20 -30.52 -9.36
N GLU A 692 -43.66 -30.90 -8.16
CA GLU A 692 -43.92 -29.95 -7.08
C GLU A 692 -42.84 -30.01 -5.97
N ALA A 693 -42.40 -28.85 -5.52
CA ALA A 693 -41.48 -28.75 -4.38
C ALA A 693 -42.21 -29.14 -3.09
N GLN A 694 -41.65 -30.09 -2.35
CA GLN A 694 -42.18 -30.51 -1.05
C GLN A 694 -41.85 -29.45 0.04
N PRO A 695 -42.70 -29.34 1.09
CA PRO A 695 -42.42 -28.46 2.22
C PRO A 695 -41.14 -28.89 2.95
N VAL A 696 -40.31 -27.91 3.36
CA VAL A 696 -39.18 -28.13 4.27
C VAL A 696 -39.73 -28.08 5.70
N ASP A 697 -39.17 -28.92 6.58
CA ASP A 697 -39.48 -28.87 7.99
C ASP A 697 -39.03 -27.47 8.60
N ARG A 698 -39.81 -27.04 9.61
CA ARG A 698 -39.60 -25.73 10.24
C ARG A 698 -38.21 -25.56 10.82
N GLU A 699 -37.67 -26.59 11.45
CA GLU A 699 -36.36 -26.55 12.12
C GLU A 699 -35.24 -26.30 11.10
N THR A 700 -35.21 -27.06 10.00
CA THR A 700 -34.26 -26.88 8.91
C THR A 700 -34.36 -25.48 8.32
N TYR A 701 -35.56 -24.97 8.09
CA TYR A 701 -35.75 -23.62 7.53
C TYR A 701 -35.21 -22.52 8.45
N ASP A 702 -35.61 -22.55 9.74
CA ASP A 702 -35.19 -21.53 10.72
C ASP A 702 -33.69 -21.58 10.95
N LYS A 703 -33.08 -22.77 11.01
CA LYS A 703 -31.59 -22.91 11.04
C LYS A 703 -30.92 -22.34 9.81
N THR A 704 -31.49 -22.58 8.61
CA THR A 704 -30.93 -22.06 7.36
C THR A 704 -30.96 -20.53 7.32
N LEU A 705 -32.06 -19.90 7.79
CA LEU A 705 -32.12 -18.45 7.92
C LEU A 705 -31.12 -17.92 8.93
N SER A 706 -30.94 -18.60 10.06
CA SER A 706 -29.93 -18.23 11.06
C SER A 706 -28.51 -18.30 10.49
N PHE A 707 -28.19 -19.35 9.72
CA PHE A 707 -26.90 -19.46 9.04
C PHE A 707 -26.69 -18.35 8.02
N PHE A 708 -27.74 -18.01 7.27
CA PHE A 708 -27.69 -16.91 6.32
C PHE A 708 -27.38 -15.58 7.04
N GLU A 709 -28.02 -15.33 8.17
CA GLU A 709 -27.76 -14.14 8.99
C GLU A 709 -26.30 -14.06 9.44
N GLN A 710 -25.75 -15.16 9.97
CA GLN A 710 -24.34 -15.20 10.39
C GLN A 710 -23.37 -14.96 9.22
N LEU A 711 -23.65 -15.57 8.07
CA LEU A 711 -22.85 -15.38 6.86
C LEU A 711 -22.89 -13.92 6.36
N LEU A 712 -24.09 -13.29 6.39
CA LEU A 712 -24.21 -11.87 6.05
C LEU A 712 -23.42 -10.98 7.02
N LYS A 713 -23.45 -11.29 8.31
CA LYS A 713 -22.66 -10.58 9.34
C LYS A 713 -21.14 -10.74 9.12
N MET A 714 -20.69 -11.96 8.77
CA MET A 714 -19.27 -12.19 8.45
C MET A 714 -18.83 -11.45 7.18
N LEU A 715 -19.72 -11.30 6.20
CA LEU A 715 -19.45 -10.60 4.93
C LEU A 715 -19.59 -9.08 5.04
N HIS A 716 -20.38 -8.56 5.97
CA HIS A 716 -20.76 -7.15 6.04
C HIS A 716 -19.55 -6.18 6.05
N PRO A 717 -18.46 -6.43 6.76
CA PRO A 717 -17.29 -5.54 6.71
C PRO A 717 -16.72 -5.38 5.29
N PHE A 718 -16.81 -6.42 4.48
CA PHE A 718 -16.27 -6.45 3.11
C PHE A 718 -17.28 -5.92 2.07
N MET A 719 -18.54 -6.28 2.22
CA MET A 719 -19.62 -6.08 1.24
C MET A 719 -20.85 -5.48 1.95
N PRO A 720 -20.78 -4.20 2.36
CA PRO A 720 -21.77 -3.64 3.27
C PRO A 720 -23.17 -3.46 2.67
N PHE A 721 -23.29 -3.26 1.37
CA PHE A 721 -24.54 -2.89 0.74
C PHE A 721 -25.46 -4.10 0.52
N ILE A 722 -24.96 -5.16 -0.13
CA ILE A 722 -25.78 -6.35 -0.36
C ILE A 722 -26.14 -7.03 0.96
N THR A 723 -25.22 -7.01 1.92
CA THR A 723 -25.47 -7.63 3.23
C THR A 723 -26.52 -6.87 4.04
N GLU A 724 -26.53 -5.55 4.00
CA GLU A 724 -27.59 -4.74 4.61
C GLU A 724 -28.95 -5.02 3.95
N GLU A 725 -29.00 -4.99 2.61
CA GLU A 725 -30.24 -5.24 1.87
C GLU A 725 -30.84 -6.61 2.23
N LEU A 726 -30.04 -7.66 2.20
CA LEU A 726 -30.55 -9.02 2.48
C LEU A 726 -30.88 -9.23 3.97
N TRP A 727 -30.09 -8.63 4.87
CA TRP A 727 -30.36 -8.70 6.32
C TRP A 727 -31.69 -8.05 6.68
N GLN A 728 -32.04 -6.94 6.04
CA GLN A 728 -33.32 -6.27 6.21
C GLN A 728 -34.50 -7.11 5.67
N HIS A 729 -34.27 -8.01 4.72
CA HIS A 729 -35.27 -8.92 4.16
C HIS A 729 -35.32 -10.29 4.85
N LEU A 730 -34.38 -10.61 5.75
CA LEU A 730 -34.42 -11.87 6.51
C LEU A 730 -35.62 -11.96 7.44
N TYR A 731 -35.82 -10.91 8.23
CA TYR A 731 -36.87 -10.78 9.22
C TYR A 731 -37.49 -9.38 9.17
N ASP A 732 -38.62 -9.19 9.78
CA ASP A 732 -39.21 -7.85 9.96
C ASP A 732 -38.29 -7.04 10.90
N ARG A 733 -37.81 -5.90 10.43
CA ARG A 733 -36.91 -4.99 11.17
C ARG A 733 -37.61 -3.66 11.47
N GLN A 734 -37.22 -3.03 12.56
CA GLN A 734 -37.70 -1.69 12.90
C GLN A 734 -36.85 -0.63 12.18
N ASP A 735 -37.41 0.56 11.98
CA ASP A 735 -36.68 1.68 11.44
C ASP A 735 -35.50 2.07 12.37
N GLY A 736 -34.32 2.27 11.77
CA GLY A 736 -33.07 2.53 12.49
C GLY A 736 -32.24 1.29 12.83
N GLU A 737 -32.81 0.06 12.66
CA GLU A 737 -32.00 -1.16 12.79
C GLU A 737 -31.11 -1.36 11.56
N SER A 738 -29.89 -1.82 11.80
CA SER A 738 -28.91 -2.12 10.76
C SER A 738 -28.00 -3.27 11.17
N ILE A 739 -27.63 -4.10 10.20
CA ILE A 739 -26.66 -5.19 10.38
C ILE A 739 -25.33 -4.68 10.96
N MET A 740 -24.94 -3.45 10.68
CA MET A 740 -23.67 -2.90 11.14
C MET A 740 -23.60 -2.74 12.68
N ARG A 741 -24.73 -2.70 13.38
CA ARG A 741 -24.82 -2.63 14.84
C ARG A 741 -25.22 -3.95 15.48
N ASP A 742 -25.54 -4.95 14.66
CA ASP A 742 -25.92 -6.27 15.14
C ASP A 742 -24.65 -7.11 15.37
N LYS A 743 -24.49 -7.57 16.62
CA LYS A 743 -23.28 -8.28 17.03
C LYS A 743 -23.12 -9.62 16.31
N LEU A 744 -21.90 -9.92 15.92
CA LEU A 744 -21.51 -11.23 15.43
C LEU A 744 -21.11 -12.10 16.64
N GLU A 745 -22.00 -12.99 17.07
CA GLU A 745 -21.79 -13.88 18.22
C GLU A 745 -21.84 -15.34 17.75
N ILE A 746 -20.68 -15.90 17.44
CA ILE A 746 -20.52 -17.32 17.06
C ILE A 746 -19.64 -17.98 18.12
N PRO A 747 -20.12 -19.05 18.76
CA PRO A 747 -19.34 -19.76 19.79
C PRO A 747 -18.03 -20.33 19.23
N ALA A 748 -17.07 -20.57 20.11
CA ALA A 748 -15.82 -21.24 19.76
C ALA A 748 -16.06 -22.70 19.30
N PRO A 749 -15.25 -23.22 18.38
CA PRO A 749 -15.36 -24.60 17.92
C PRO A 749 -15.02 -25.59 19.04
N THR A 750 -15.63 -26.77 18.99
CA THR A 750 -15.45 -27.88 19.93
C THR A 750 -14.72 -29.04 19.28
N ALA A 751 -14.25 -30.01 20.09
CA ALA A 751 -13.67 -31.25 19.56
C ALA A 751 -14.68 -32.08 18.75
N ALA A 752 -15.96 -32.07 19.14
CA ALA A 752 -17.03 -32.72 18.38
C ALA A 752 -17.25 -32.11 17.01
N ASP A 753 -17.09 -30.79 16.89
CA ASP A 753 -17.16 -30.08 15.60
C ASP A 753 -16.08 -30.56 14.64
N SER A 754 -14.85 -30.66 15.10
CA SER A 754 -13.72 -31.13 14.27
C SER A 754 -13.92 -32.57 13.79
N GLN A 755 -14.49 -33.43 14.63
CA GLN A 755 -14.80 -34.81 14.26
C GLN A 755 -15.89 -34.86 13.19
N LEU A 756 -17.00 -34.13 13.38
CA LEU A 756 -18.11 -34.09 12.43
C LEU A 756 -17.68 -33.49 11.06
N ILE A 757 -16.86 -32.43 11.09
CA ILE A 757 -16.29 -31.83 9.87
C ILE A 757 -15.45 -32.87 9.11
N ALA A 758 -14.57 -33.61 9.79
CA ALA A 758 -13.77 -34.65 9.16
C ALA A 758 -14.62 -35.80 8.57
N GLN A 759 -15.67 -36.19 9.25
CA GLN A 759 -16.62 -37.22 8.75
C GLN A 759 -17.35 -36.74 7.49
N ILE A 760 -17.87 -35.51 7.50
CA ILE A 760 -18.56 -34.96 6.31
C ILE A 760 -17.57 -34.73 5.16
N GLU A 761 -16.31 -34.43 5.43
CA GLU A 761 -15.30 -34.34 4.38
C GLU A 761 -15.10 -35.68 3.67
N SER A 762 -15.09 -36.79 4.40
CA SER A 762 -15.12 -38.13 3.81
C SER A 762 -16.41 -38.39 2.99
N VAL A 763 -17.56 -37.99 3.50
CA VAL A 763 -18.82 -38.05 2.76
C VAL A 763 -18.77 -37.27 1.45
N LYS A 764 -18.21 -36.07 1.46
CA LYS A 764 -18.01 -35.25 0.22
C LYS A 764 -17.11 -35.96 -0.80
N GLN A 765 -16.06 -36.64 -0.32
CA GLN A 765 -15.17 -37.41 -1.19
C GLN A 765 -15.89 -38.63 -1.78
N ILE A 766 -16.73 -39.33 -1.00
CA ILE A 766 -17.56 -40.44 -1.49
C ILE A 766 -18.49 -39.96 -2.59
N VAL A 767 -19.26 -38.87 -2.33
CA VAL A 767 -20.18 -38.26 -3.32
C VAL A 767 -19.42 -37.83 -4.59
N SER A 768 -18.24 -37.23 -4.43
CA SER A 768 -17.39 -36.80 -5.55
C SER A 768 -16.86 -37.99 -6.35
N GLY A 769 -16.52 -39.09 -5.68
CA GLY A 769 -16.13 -40.35 -6.31
C GLY A 769 -17.23 -40.93 -7.19
N VAL A 770 -18.45 -40.98 -6.68
CA VAL A 770 -19.62 -41.45 -7.47
C VAL A 770 -19.87 -40.52 -8.66
N ARG A 771 -19.80 -39.18 -8.46
CA ARG A 771 -19.97 -38.22 -9.56
C ARG A 771 -18.86 -38.32 -10.62
N MET A 772 -17.64 -38.63 -10.23
CA MET A 772 -16.53 -38.88 -11.15
C MET A 772 -16.76 -40.18 -11.97
N VAL A 773 -17.23 -41.27 -11.34
CA VAL A 773 -17.61 -42.49 -12.04
C VAL A 773 -18.72 -42.18 -13.07
N ARG A 774 -19.78 -41.47 -12.65
CA ARG A 774 -20.87 -41.03 -13.52
C ARG A 774 -20.38 -40.26 -14.74
N SER A 775 -19.51 -39.26 -14.53
CA SER A 775 -18.93 -38.45 -15.61
C SER A 775 -18.02 -39.27 -16.53
N SER A 776 -17.15 -40.13 -15.99
CA SER A 776 -16.20 -40.92 -16.77
C SER A 776 -16.86 -41.99 -17.62
N LYS A 777 -18.07 -42.41 -17.23
CA LYS A 777 -18.87 -43.44 -17.92
C LYS A 777 -20.05 -42.86 -18.72
N ASN A 778 -20.13 -41.51 -18.83
CA ASN A 778 -21.23 -40.79 -19.53
C ASN A 778 -22.63 -41.15 -19.03
N ILE A 779 -22.76 -41.44 -17.73
CA ILE A 779 -24.08 -41.76 -17.14
C ILE A 779 -24.83 -40.46 -16.85
N ALA A 780 -26.08 -40.39 -17.30
CA ALA A 780 -26.91 -39.21 -17.11
C ALA A 780 -27.13 -38.89 -15.61
N PRO A 781 -27.13 -37.60 -15.20
CA PRO A 781 -27.33 -37.23 -13.79
C PRO A 781 -28.63 -37.75 -13.17
N LYS A 782 -29.66 -37.94 -13.94
CA LYS A 782 -30.98 -38.44 -13.51
C LYS A 782 -31.02 -39.96 -13.24
N GLU A 783 -30.06 -40.72 -13.80
CA GLU A 783 -29.98 -42.17 -13.58
C GLU A 783 -29.60 -42.45 -12.13
N GLN A 784 -30.30 -43.35 -11.46
CA GLN A 784 -29.95 -43.80 -10.11
C GLN A 784 -28.92 -44.91 -10.18
N LEU A 785 -27.90 -44.79 -9.32
CA LEU A 785 -26.83 -45.80 -9.22
C LEU A 785 -26.90 -46.49 -7.86
N GLU A 786 -26.27 -47.67 -7.75
CA GLU A 786 -26.00 -48.32 -6.47
C GLU A 786 -24.56 -48.01 -6.04
N LEU A 787 -24.32 -47.95 -4.72
CA LEU A 787 -22.99 -47.83 -4.15
C LEU A 787 -22.72 -49.08 -3.27
N GLN A 788 -21.64 -49.74 -3.54
CA GLN A 788 -21.06 -50.79 -2.70
C GLN A 788 -19.98 -50.18 -1.80
N VAL A 789 -20.07 -50.50 -0.51
CA VAL A 789 -19.13 -50.08 0.52
C VAL A 789 -18.30 -51.30 0.95
N ILE A 790 -17.02 -51.29 0.65
CA ILE A 790 -16.02 -52.30 1.05
C ILE A 790 -15.14 -51.71 2.13
N SER A 791 -15.74 -51.43 3.29
CA SER A 791 -15.06 -50.73 4.40
C SER A 791 -15.40 -51.35 5.73
N GLN A 792 -14.50 -51.21 6.66
CA GLN A 792 -14.73 -51.51 8.09
C GLN A 792 -15.25 -50.30 8.87
N ASN A 793 -15.20 -49.12 8.26
CA ASN A 793 -15.71 -47.90 8.89
C ASN A 793 -17.22 -47.80 8.70
N ASP A 794 -17.90 -47.29 9.73
CA ASP A 794 -19.33 -47.12 9.71
C ASP A 794 -19.73 -45.74 9.12
N PHE A 795 -20.37 -45.77 7.96
CA PHE A 795 -20.92 -44.59 7.30
C PHE A 795 -22.48 -44.56 7.34
N GLU A 796 -23.10 -45.49 8.07
CA GLU A 796 -24.54 -45.70 8.08
C GLU A 796 -25.31 -44.40 8.44
N ALA A 797 -24.82 -43.66 9.42
CA ALA A 797 -25.41 -42.39 9.83
C ALA A 797 -25.50 -41.34 8.67
N PHE A 798 -24.63 -41.44 7.68
CA PHE A 798 -24.56 -40.51 6.54
C PHE A 798 -25.23 -41.04 5.26
N ASN A 799 -25.75 -42.25 5.28
CA ASN A 799 -26.32 -42.91 4.09
C ASN A 799 -27.39 -42.06 3.41
N SER A 800 -28.24 -41.40 4.17
CA SER A 800 -29.30 -40.52 3.61
C SER A 800 -28.73 -39.32 2.86
N ILE A 801 -27.64 -38.72 3.34
CA ILE A 801 -26.93 -37.60 2.68
C ILE A 801 -26.24 -38.10 1.41
N ILE A 802 -25.50 -39.20 1.50
CA ILE A 802 -24.79 -39.81 0.35
C ILE A 802 -25.77 -40.18 -0.75
N THR A 803 -26.88 -40.86 -0.38
CA THR A 803 -27.95 -41.25 -1.32
C THR A 803 -28.51 -40.04 -2.06
N LYS A 804 -28.87 -38.97 -1.34
CA LYS A 804 -29.44 -37.75 -1.94
C LYS A 804 -28.41 -37.05 -2.83
N MET A 805 -27.21 -36.84 -2.33
CA MET A 805 -26.18 -36.01 -3.01
C MET A 805 -25.56 -36.71 -4.23
N ALA A 806 -25.49 -38.04 -4.25
CA ALA A 806 -24.97 -38.86 -5.34
C ALA A 806 -26.05 -39.42 -6.28
N ASN A 807 -27.35 -39.19 -5.96
CA ASN A 807 -28.49 -39.76 -6.66
C ASN A 807 -28.42 -41.29 -6.74
N LEU A 808 -28.43 -41.94 -5.55
CA LEU A 808 -28.34 -43.40 -5.45
C LEU A 808 -29.71 -44.05 -5.22
N SER A 809 -29.89 -45.27 -5.69
CA SER A 809 -31.03 -46.14 -5.38
C SER A 809 -30.80 -46.93 -4.10
N ALA A 810 -29.58 -47.35 -3.80
CA ALA A 810 -29.19 -48.12 -2.62
C ALA A 810 -27.69 -47.93 -2.26
N ILE A 811 -27.37 -48.16 -0.98
CA ILE A 811 -26.01 -48.30 -0.48
C ILE A 811 -25.92 -49.69 0.18
N ASN A 812 -25.03 -50.55 -0.30
CA ASN A 812 -24.88 -51.92 0.13
C ASN A 812 -23.49 -52.16 0.70
N VAL A 813 -23.38 -52.62 1.97
CA VAL A 813 -22.13 -53.05 2.53
C VAL A 813 -21.87 -54.46 2.04
N VAL A 814 -20.73 -54.68 1.38
CA VAL A 814 -20.36 -55.95 0.77
C VAL A 814 -18.96 -56.37 1.17
N ALA A 815 -18.71 -57.67 1.21
CA ALA A 815 -17.40 -58.23 1.49
C ALA A 815 -16.46 -58.14 0.26
N GLU A 816 -17.04 -58.31 -0.93
CA GLU A 816 -16.34 -58.20 -2.21
C GLU A 816 -17.16 -57.35 -3.18
N LYS A 817 -16.48 -56.54 -4.00
CA LYS A 817 -17.13 -55.69 -5.00
C LYS A 817 -17.61 -56.48 -6.18
N ASP A 818 -18.66 -55.98 -6.84
CA ASP A 818 -19.13 -56.50 -8.10
C ASP A 818 -18.00 -56.44 -9.16
N PRO A 819 -17.80 -57.50 -9.95
CA PRO A 819 -16.74 -57.52 -11.00
C PRO A 819 -16.88 -56.40 -12.04
N THR A 820 -18.08 -55.90 -12.29
CA THR A 820 -18.35 -54.82 -13.27
C THR A 820 -18.31 -53.44 -12.62
N ALA A 821 -18.04 -53.38 -11.32
CA ALA A 821 -18.08 -52.10 -10.60
C ALA A 821 -16.81 -51.25 -10.87
N SER A 822 -17.05 -49.96 -11.01
CA SER A 822 -15.99 -48.97 -11.01
C SER A 822 -15.67 -48.57 -9.55
N ALA A 823 -14.46 -48.86 -9.09
CA ALA A 823 -14.03 -48.62 -7.70
C ALA A 823 -13.25 -47.31 -7.55
N PHE A 824 -13.31 -46.73 -6.36
CA PHE A 824 -12.52 -45.58 -5.94
C PHE A 824 -12.23 -45.67 -4.41
N MET A 825 -11.20 -44.97 -3.98
CA MET A 825 -10.76 -44.94 -2.57
C MET A 825 -11.09 -43.60 -1.92
N VAL A 826 -11.52 -43.64 -0.67
CA VAL A 826 -11.60 -42.46 0.20
C VAL A 826 -10.87 -42.78 1.50
N GLY A 827 -9.73 -42.18 1.70
CA GLY A 827 -8.79 -42.59 2.76
C GLY A 827 -8.34 -44.04 2.55
N THR A 828 -8.64 -44.91 3.52
CA THR A 828 -8.34 -46.32 3.47
C THR A 828 -9.53 -47.20 3.02
N ASP A 829 -10.68 -46.60 2.79
CA ASP A 829 -11.93 -47.29 2.50
C ASP A 829 -12.17 -47.40 1.00
N GLU A 830 -12.56 -48.57 0.54
CA GLU A 830 -12.90 -48.81 -0.88
C GLU A 830 -14.40 -48.72 -1.09
N PHE A 831 -14.77 -47.99 -2.14
CA PHE A 831 -16.14 -47.85 -2.63
C PHE A 831 -16.23 -48.27 -4.08
N ALA A 832 -17.37 -48.83 -4.49
CA ALA A 832 -17.55 -49.30 -5.85
C ALA A 832 -18.96 -49.02 -6.35
N VAL A 833 -19.07 -48.65 -7.63
CA VAL A 833 -20.35 -48.44 -8.31
C VAL A 833 -20.57 -49.58 -9.31
N PRO A 834 -21.50 -50.51 -9.06
CA PRO A 834 -21.82 -51.56 -10.04
C PRO A 834 -22.41 -50.96 -11.32
N LEU A 835 -21.88 -51.32 -12.45
CA LEU A 835 -22.27 -50.73 -13.74
C LEU A 835 -23.14 -51.68 -14.59
N GLY A 836 -23.10 -52.98 -14.29
CA GLY A 836 -23.98 -53.99 -14.95
C GLY A 836 -24.09 -53.79 -16.45
N ASN A 837 -25.31 -53.75 -16.98
CA ASN A 837 -25.58 -53.50 -18.39
C ASN A 837 -25.49 -52.04 -18.83
N MET A 838 -25.04 -51.11 -17.97
CA MET A 838 -24.93 -49.69 -18.29
C MET A 838 -23.62 -49.38 -19.08
N ILE A 839 -22.75 -50.35 -19.22
CA ILE A 839 -21.52 -50.19 -19.98
C ILE A 839 -21.45 -51.23 -21.13
N ASP A 840 -20.92 -50.80 -22.24
CA ASP A 840 -20.44 -51.72 -23.28
C ASP A 840 -19.11 -52.30 -22.78
N VAL A 841 -19.20 -53.53 -22.21
CA VAL A 841 -18.06 -54.22 -21.60
C VAL A 841 -16.91 -54.37 -22.62
N GLU A 842 -17.20 -54.59 -23.88
CA GLU A 842 -16.21 -54.78 -24.93
C GLU A 842 -15.46 -53.44 -25.25
N ALA A 843 -16.22 -52.35 -25.36
CA ALA A 843 -15.66 -50.99 -25.53
C ALA A 843 -14.83 -50.54 -24.29
N GLU A 844 -15.25 -50.91 -23.10
CA GLU A 844 -14.50 -50.55 -21.88
C GLU A 844 -13.23 -51.35 -21.71
N ILE A 845 -13.23 -52.65 -22.06
CA ILE A 845 -12.02 -53.47 -22.13
C ILE A 845 -11.04 -52.87 -23.13
N GLN A 846 -11.47 -52.49 -24.33
CA GLN A 846 -10.63 -51.86 -25.33
C GLN A 846 -9.99 -50.56 -24.82
N LYS A 847 -10.77 -49.76 -24.11
CA LYS A 847 -10.28 -48.49 -23.50
C LYS A 847 -9.24 -48.73 -22.40
N MET A 848 -9.50 -49.74 -21.53
CA MET A 848 -8.56 -50.13 -20.48
C MET A 848 -7.29 -50.75 -21.07
N GLU A 849 -7.37 -51.53 -22.12
CA GLU A 849 -6.22 -52.09 -22.83
C GLU A 849 -5.38 -51.01 -23.50
N ALA A 850 -6.01 -49.97 -24.09
CA ALA A 850 -5.30 -48.80 -24.63
C ALA A 850 -4.58 -47.99 -23.53
N GLN A 851 -5.23 -47.81 -22.35
CA GLN A 851 -4.61 -47.17 -21.19
C GLN A 851 -3.44 -47.96 -20.62
N LEU A 852 -3.59 -49.30 -20.58
CA LEU A 852 -2.55 -50.21 -20.13
C LEU A 852 -1.33 -50.13 -21.04
N GLN A 853 -1.52 -50.13 -22.35
CA GLN A 853 -0.43 -49.99 -23.33
C GLN A 853 0.29 -48.66 -23.21
N HIS A 854 -0.47 -47.56 -22.94
CA HIS A 854 0.11 -46.26 -22.73
C HIS A 854 0.96 -46.21 -21.44
N LEU A 855 0.44 -46.77 -20.32
CA LEU A 855 1.16 -46.84 -19.05
C LEU A 855 2.38 -47.75 -19.11
N GLU A 856 2.34 -48.85 -19.80
CA GLU A 856 3.49 -49.73 -20.03
C GLU A 856 4.57 -49.03 -20.85
N GLY A 857 4.19 -48.26 -21.87
CA GLY A 857 5.11 -47.40 -22.62
C GLY A 857 5.75 -46.31 -21.74
N PHE A 858 4.94 -45.66 -20.89
CA PHE A 858 5.43 -44.69 -19.92
C PHE A 858 6.41 -45.32 -18.91
N LEU A 859 6.04 -46.47 -18.33
CA LEU A 859 6.88 -47.21 -17.38
C LEU A 859 8.21 -47.63 -18.00
N ALA A 860 8.20 -48.10 -19.24
CA ALA A 860 9.42 -48.45 -20.00
C ALA A 860 10.34 -47.23 -20.16
N GLY A 861 9.77 -46.06 -20.44
CA GLY A 861 10.51 -44.79 -20.49
C GLY A 861 11.13 -44.39 -19.15
N VAL A 862 10.39 -44.53 -18.05
CA VAL A 862 10.87 -44.23 -16.69
C VAL A 862 11.97 -45.24 -16.29
N LYS A 863 11.76 -46.53 -16.52
CA LYS A 863 12.77 -47.57 -16.27
C LYS A 863 14.04 -47.35 -17.06
N LYS A 864 13.95 -46.94 -18.34
CA LYS A 864 15.11 -46.58 -19.17
C LYS A 864 15.89 -45.41 -18.63
N LYS A 865 15.20 -44.42 -18.04
CA LYS A 865 15.88 -43.28 -17.36
C LYS A 865 16.59 -43.75 -16.09
N LEU A 866 15.93 -44.55 -15.26
CA LEU A 866 16.48 -45.05 -14.01
C LEU A 866 17.59 -46.12 -14.22
N SER A 867 17.65 -46.79 -15.36
CA SER A 867 18.74 -47.71 -15.73
C SER A 867 19.98 -46.99 -16.28
N ASN A 868 19.89 -45.70 -16.56
CA ASN A 868 21.03 -44.89 -16.97
C ASN A 868 21.85 -44.48 -15.74
N GLU A 869 22.98 -45.19 -15.54
CA GLU A 869 23.89 -44.94 -14.42
C GLU A 869 24.38 -43.50 -14.33
N ARG A 870 24.61 -42.85 -15.49
CA ARG A 870 24.99 -41.42 -15.51
C ARG A 870 23.91 -40.47 -15.05
N PHE A 871 22.65 -40.81 -15.33
CA PHE A 871 21.52 -40.02 -14.82
C PHE A 871 21.37 -40.17 -13.31
N VAL A 872 21.40 -41.41 -12.81
CA VAL A 872 21.22 -41.70 -11.39
C VAL A 872 22.38 -41.15 -10.54
N ALA A 873 23.60 -41.10 -11.08
CA ALA A 873 24.78 -40.61 -10.40
C ALA A 873 24.90 -39.06 -10.38
N ASN A 874 24.38 -38.37 -11.42
CA ASN A 874 24.58 -36.92 -11.58
C ASN A 874 23.32 -36.05 -11.39
N ALA A 875 22.13 -36.66 -11.38
CA ALA A 875 20.90 -35.89 -11.12
C ALA A 875 20.70 -35.62 -9.63
N PRO A 876 20.08 -34.48 -9.27
CA PRO A 876 19.71 -34.20 -7.88
C PRO A 876 18.88 -35.34 -7.27
N GLU A 877 19.12 -35.68 -6.00
CA GLU A 877 18.47 -36.79 -5.29
C GLU A 877 16.93 -36.70 -5.33
N ALA A 878 16.38 -35.49 -5.25
CA ALA A 878 14.94 -35.23 -5.36
C ALA A 878 14.37 -35.62 -6.75
N VAL A 879 15.15 -35.46 -7.81
CA VAL A 879 14.72 -35.81 -9.20
C VAL A 879 14.72 -37.33 -9.37
N VAL A 880 15.73 -38.03 -8.84
CA VAL A 880 15.80 -39.50 -8.84
C VAL A 880 14.67 -40.11 -8.01
N ALA A 881 14.39 -39.53 -6.84
CA ALA A 881 13.27 -39.93 -5.98
C ALA A 881 11.91 -39.77 -6.67
N LEU A 882 11.73 -38.66 -7.39
CA LEU A 882 10.50 -38.39 -8.19
C LEU A 882 10.32 -39.42 -9.31
N GLU A 883 11.39 -39.78 -10.03
CA GLU A 883 11.30 -40.81 -11.08
C GLU A 883 11.05 -42.22 -10.51
N ARG A 884 11.58 -42.55 -9.34
CA ARG A 884 11.27 -43.81 -8.60
C ARG A 884 9.81 -43.85 -8.16
N LYS A 885 9.29 -42.73 -7.68
CA LYS A 885 7.86 -42.61 -7.33
C LYS A 885 6.97 -42.79 -8.57
N LYS A 886 7.31 -42.16 -9.71
CA LYS A 886 6.60 -42.39 -10.97
C LYS A 886 6.63 -43.85 -11.42
N GLN A 887 7.72 -44.58 -11.19
CA GLN A 887 7.82 -46.02 -11.45
C GLN A 887 6.83 -46.79 -10.59
N SER A 888 6.83 -46.57 -9.24
CA SER A 888 5.94 -47.27 -8.30
C SER A 888 4.47 -46.98 -8.63
N ASP A 889 4.13 -45.70 -8.83
CA ASP A 889 2.75 -45.28 -9.16
C ASP A 889 2.26 -45.90 -10.49
N ALA A 890 3.15 -46.01 -11.46
CA ALA A 890 2.82 -46.65 -12.75
C ALA A 890 2.67 -48.19 -12.64
N GLU A 891 3.52 -48.86 -11.88
CA GLU A 891 3.45 -50.30 -11.63
C GLU A 891 2.15 -50.68 -10.89
N GLU A 892 1.75 -49.89 -9.86
CA GLU A 892 0.47 -50.09 -9.17
C GLU A 892 -0.72 -49.89 -10.09
N LYS A 893 -0.72 -48.83 -10.92
CA LYS A 893 -1.80 -48.60 -11.86
C LYS A 893 -1.90 -49.66 -12.93
N ILE A 894 -0.80 -50.19 -13.41
CA ILE A 894 -0.74 -51.29 -14.39
C ILE A 894 -1.35 -52.55 -13.75
N ALA A 895 -0.94 -52.92 -12.52
CA ALA A 895 -1.48 -54.07 -11.83
C ALA A 895 -3.00 -53.95 -11.60
N SER A 896 -3.47 -52.80 -11.18
CA SER A 896 -4.88 -52.49 -10.99
C SER A 896 -5.68 -52.59 -12.30
N LEU A 897 -5.18 -52.05 -13.43
CA LEU A 897 -5.81 -52.16 -14.75
C LEU A 897 -5.86 -53.60 -15.26
N GLN A 898 -4.79 -54.34 -15.09
CA GLN A 898 -4.74 -55.77 -15.49
C GLN A 898 -5.73 -56.63 -14.70
N ALA A 899 -5.84 -56.38 -13.38
CA ALA A 899 -6.85 -57.04 -12.55
C ALA A 899 -8.28 -56.68 -12.96
N SER A 900 -8.55 -55.43 -13.30
CA SER A 900 -9.86 -54.92 -13.78
C SER A 900 -10.23 -55.55 -15.13
N ILE A 901 -9.30 -55.61 -16.10
CA ILE A 901 -9.52 -56.23 -17.40
C ILE A 901 -9.79 -57.74 -17.22
N ALA A 902 -9.05 -58.41 -16.34
CA ALA A 902 -9.25 -59.87 -16.07
C ALA A 902 -10.61 -60.12 -15.41
N ALA A 903 -11.07 -59.20 -14.56
CA ALA A 903 -12.42 -59.32 -13.95
C ALA A 903 -13.56 -59.12 -14.96
N LEU A 904 -13.38 -58.19 -15.88
CA LEU A 904 -14.37 -57.94 -16.94
C LEU A 904 -14.43 -59.01 -18.03
N LYS A 905 -13.35 -59.76 -18.21
CA LYS A 905 -13.28 -60.89 -19.15
C LYS A 905 -13.80 -62.20 -18.61
N LYS A 906 -14.08 -62.29 -17.30
CA LYS A 906 -14.76 -63.42 -16.62
C LYS A 906 -16.25 -63.27 -16.70
#